data_ac8ee5048ef4f874b476e45e33fa504e
#
_entry.id   ac8ee5048ef4f874b476e45e33fa504e
#
_cell.length_a   1.000
_cell.length_b   1.000
_cell.length_c   1.000
_cell.angle_alpha   90.00
_cell.angle_beta   90.00
_cell.angle_gamma   90.00
#
_symmetry.space_group_name_H-M   'P 1'
#
loop_
_entity.id
_entity.type
_entity.pdbx_description
1 polymer ?
#
loop_
_entity_poly.entity_id
_entity_poly.type
_entity_poly.pdbx_seq_one_letter_code
_entity_poly.pdbx_strand_id
1 'polypeptide(L)'
;MCPSIENIEHLLTRLPELHIGIIGDFCLDTYFIVDMSASETSVETGLATLPVREQRYSLGGAGNVAANLKSMGVGTVRTFGVSGDDPFGWQMRRIMGEASILDSQLLVQEDEWDTHVFTKVLIGEKEQPRLDFGNFNCLQSEIAGRLVSDLERWLPELDILIVNQQVFRGIHSDNFRKQLISLLKKHPQVLSIVDSRSYSAEFSACLRKINDREAAALCGKEWSIEQEIPLEEARKYGVSLFRRWKKPLFLTRGDRGCLVCKADGCHQIPGLLLVSRTDTVGAGDSFLAGAAAALAAGFRPREAAEFATLVAGVTVQKLFITGTASPEEILSLAGEANYRYHPELAALPQKARYYRDSEIEIVSGPPSGRRITHAIFDNDGTISTLRQGWEEVMEPVMIRSILGDRRREVDESGYQRVRERVRGYIDRTTGIQTLVQMLGLVEMVREFGSVPVEQILDEHGYKEVYNRELLERVDKRIDKIRTGELEAVDFTLKKAIDFLRTLHERGVRLYLASGTDQEDVVREAEILGYAGLFEGRIYGAIGDIKHEPKRKVLESILADIDLGEGEQVVTFGDGPVEIQETRKRNGLSVGVASDEVRRYGLNPVKRSRLIEAGADLIVPDFSQTGKLLELLFPDQEG
;
A
#
# COMPACT_ATOMS: atom_id res chain seq x y z
N MET A 1 6.47 13.08 -5.60
CA MET A 1 6.80 12.35 -6.83
C MET A 1 7.08 10.93 -6.42
N CYS A 2 6.48 9.96 -7.09
CA CYS A 2 6.81 8.53 -6.91
C CYS A 2 8.21 8.29 -7.51
N PRO A 3 8.98 7.29 -7.03
CA PRO A 3 10.23 6.92 -7.67
C PRO A 3 9.93 6.51 -9.11
N SER A 4 10.72 6.98 -10.08
CA SER A 4 10.58 6.48 -11.44
C SER A 4 11.04 5.02 -11.48
N ILE A 5 10.42 4.21 -12.35
CA ILE A 5 10.84 2.82 -12.54
C ILE A 5 12.31 2.75 -12.87
N GLU A 6 12.82 3.64 -13.73
CA GLU A 6 14.23 3.75 -14.10
C GLU A 6 15.15 3.93 -12.88
N ASN A 7 14.74 4.74 -11.88
CA ASN A 7 15.51 4.92 -10.65
C ASN A 7 15.53 3.65 -9.81
N ILE A 8 14.43 2.90 -9.78
CA ILE A 8 14.34 1.62 -9.05
C ILE A 8 15.20 0.57 -9.75
N GLU A 9 15.11 0.44 -11.08
CA GLU A 9 15.96 -0.44 -11.87
C GLU A 9 17.44 -0.13 -11.66
N HIS A 10 17.82 1.16 -11.75
CA HIS A 10 19.19 1.60 -11.48
C HIS A 10 19.65 1.23 -10.06
N LEU A 11 18.79 1.40 -9.05
CA LEU A 11 19.10 0.99 -7.68
C LEU A 11 19.33 -0.52 -7.61
N LEU A 12 18.42 -1.32 -8.18
CA LEU A 12 18.52 -2.78 -8.15
C LEU A 12 19.79 -3.30 -8.84
N THR A 13 20.27 -2.66 -9.91
CA THR A 13 21.54 -3.04 -10.58
C THR A 13 22.77 -2.81 -9.69
N ARG A 14 22.69 -1.94 -8.68
CA ARG A 14 23.78 -1.65 -7.75
C ARG A 14 23.87 -2.63 -6.57
N LEU A 15 22.75 -3.29 -6.21
CA LEU A 15 22.67 -4.13 -5.02
C LEU A 15 23.67 -5.29 -4.99
N PRO A 16 24.00 -5.97 -6.13
CA PRO A 16 24.98 -7.06 -6.13
C PRO A 16 26.40 -6.65 -5.72
N GLU A 17 26.74 -5.38 -5.81
CA GLU A 17 28.07 -4.85 -5.45
C GLU A 17 28.21 -4.49 -3.98
N LEU A 18 27.08 -4.43 -3.24
CA LEU A 18 27.05 -3.92 -1.87
C LEU A 18 27.48 -4.94 -0.82
N HIS A 19 28.16 -4.43 0.21
CA HIS A 19 28.59 -5.13 1.41
C HIS A 19 27.87 -4.53 2.63
N ILE A 20 26.85 -5.23 3.14
CA ILE A 20 26.02 -4.74 4.25
C ILE A 20 26.26 -5.57 5.51
N GLY A 21 26.60 -4.89 6.62
CA GLY A 21 26.72 -5.50 7.94
C GLY A 21 25.43 -5.33 8.75
N ILE A 22 25.07 -6.35 9.52
CA ILE A 22 23.95 -6.28 10.47
C ILE A 22 24.44 -6.74 11.82
N ILE A 23 24.37 -5.87 12.83
CA ILE A 23 24.61 -6.24 14.22
C ILE A 23 23.32 -6.10 15.01
N GLY A 24 22.87 -7.20 15.65
CA GLY A 24 21.57 -7.14 16.33
C GLY A 24 21.05 -8.45 16.88
N ASP A 25 19.78 -8.42 17.22
CA ASP A 25 19.05 -9.52 17.82
C ASP A 25 18.49 -10.44 16.72
N PHE A 26 19.14 -11.58 16.51
CA PHE A 26 18.69 -12.59 15.56
C PHE A 26 17.65 -13.50 16.22
N CYS A 27 16.47 -13.57 15.61
CA CYS A 27 15.33 -14.33 16.10
C CYS A 27 14.86 -15.34 15.05
N LEU A 28 14.11 -16.34 15.49
CA LEU A 28 13.41 -17.28 14.62
C LEU A 28 11.89 -17.11 14.85
N ASP A 29 11.16 -16.78 13.80
CA ASP A 29 9.70 -16.80 13.83
C ASP A 29 9.23 -18.20 13.44
N THR A 30 8.41 -18.82 14.30
CA THR A 30 7.91 -20.17 14.11
C THR A 30 6.38 -20.18 14.09
N TYR A 31 5.80 -20.92 13.14
CA TYR A 31 4.36 -21.11 13.03
C TYR A 31 4.05 -22.60 13.15
N PHE A 32 3.27 -22.97 14.15
CA PHE A 32 2.75 -24.33 14.33
C PHE A 32 1.27 -24.36 13.93
N ILE A 33 0.97 -25.04 12.83
CA ILE A 33 -0.38 -25.21 12.33
C ILE A 33 -0.96 -26.48 12.92
N VAL A 34 -1.91 -26.34 13.81
CA VAL A 34 -2.55 -27.42 14.57
C VAL A 34 -3.78 -27.92 13.83
N ASP A 35 -3.90 -29.25 13.70
CA ASP A 35 -5.07 -29.93 13.17
C ASP A 35 -5.78 -30.70 14.29
N MET A 36 -6.85 -30.12 14.79
CA MET A 36 -7.63 -30.69 15.91
C MET A 36 -8.34 -32.00 15.54
N SER A 37 -8.42 -32.38 14.25
CA SER A 37 -9.02 -33.65 13.83
C SER A 37 -8.21 -34.87 14.32
N ALA A 38 -6.92 -34.68 14.61
CA ALA A 38 -6.03 -35.69 15.17
C ALA A 38 -5.80 -35.54 16.69
N SER A 39 -6.55 -34.64 17.36
CA SER A 39 -6.42 -34.43 18.81
C SER A 39 -6.92 -35.64 19.59
N GLU A 40 -6.17 -36.02 20.60
CA GLU A 40 -6.54 -37.06 21.58
C GLU A 40 -6.39 -36.53 23.01
N THR A 41 -6.99 -37.22 23.95
CA THR A 41 -6.81 -36.87 25.37
C THR A 41 -5.56 -37.58 25.89
N SER A 42 -4.60 -36.80 26.42
CA SER A 42 -3.41 -37.37 27.08
C SER A 42 -3.82 -38.22 28.26
N VAL A 43 -3.37 -39.47 28.27
CA VAL A 43 -3.65 -40.43 29.36
C VAL A 43 -3.03 -39.97 30.67
N GLU A 44 -1.91 -39.24 30.62
CA GLU A 44 -1.18 -38.79 31.79
C GLU A 44 -1.80 -37.54 32.43
N THR A 45 -2.29 -36.61 31.65
CA THR A 45 -2.72 -35.28 32.13
C THR A 45 -4.23 -35.07 32.00
N GLY A 46 -4.95 -35.88 31.23
CA GLY A 46 -6.36 -35.67 30.93
C GLY A 46 -6.66 -34.44 30.05
N LEU A 47 -5.62 -33.77 29.52
CA LEU A 47 -5.77 -32.61 28.64
C LEU A 47 -5.78 -33.04 27.17
N ALA A 48 -6.48 -32.27 26.35
CA ALA A 48 -6.46 -32.45 24.91
C ALA A 48 -5.07 -32.12 24.34
N THR A 49 -4.57 -32.95 23.42
CA THR A 49 -3.31 -32.69 22.70
C THR A 49 -3.53 -31.69 21.57
N LEU A 50 -2.46 -30.98 21.20
CA LEU A 50 -2.43 -30.06 20.05
C LEU A 50 -1.55 -30.67 18.94
N PRO A 51 -2.09 -31.52 18.04
CA PRO A 51 -1.31 -32.14 16.98
C PRO A 51 -0.87 -31.12 15.95
N VAL A 52 0.43 -30.95 15.80
CA VAL A 52 1.01 -30.03 14.82
C VAL A 52 1.10 -30.73 13.47
N ARG A 53 0.34 -30.25 12.49
CA ARG A 53 0.31 -30.78 11.13
C ARG A 53 1.45 -30.22 10.27
N GLU A 54 1.77 -28.94 10.48
CA GLU A 54 2.78 -28.23 9.71
C GLU A 54 3.58 -27.30 10.61
N GLN A 55 4.89 -27.21 10.35
CA GLN A 55 5.80 -26.29 11.01
C GLN A 55 6.43 -25.40 9.95
N ARG A 56 6.34 -24.08 10.15
CA ARG A 56 7.01 -23.10 9.29
C ARG A 56 7.99 -22.30 10.12
N TYR A 57 9.16 -22.04 9.53
CA TYR A 57 10.23 -21.29 10.16
C TYR A 57 10.69 -20.16 9.24
N SER A 58 10.85 -18.97 9.78
CA SER A 58 11.41 -17.81 9.08
C SER A 58 12.34 -17.02 10.00
N LEU A 59 13.28 -16.30 9.42
CA LEU A 59 14.15 -15.42 10.17
C LEU A 59 13.36 -14.22 10.69
N GLY A 60 13.54 -13.87 11.98
CA GLY A 60 12.93 -12.71 12.63
C GLY A 60 13.99 -11.69 13.08
N GLY A 61 13.56 -10.47 13.41
CA GLY A 61 14.43 -9.39 13.85
C GLY A 61 15.56 -9.09 12.86
N ALA A 62 16.80 -9.05 13.34
CA ALA A 62 17.99 -8.85 12.50
C ALA A 62 18.11 -9.89 11.38
N GLY A 63 17.63 -11.12 11.61
CA GLY A 63 17.60 -12.17 10.60
C GLY A 63 16.62 -11.88 9.47
N ASN A 64 15.45 -11.30 9.75
CA ASN A 64 14.49 -10.87 8.73
C ASN A 64 15.06 -9.72 7.87
N VAL A 65 15.77 -8.77 8.49
CA VAL A 65 16.50 -7.73 7.74
C VAL A 65 17.50 -8.34 6.78
N ALA A 66 18.29 -9.33 7.25
CA ALA A 66 19.28 -10.04 6.42
C ALA A 66 18.62 -10.80 5.26
N ALA A 67 17.52 -11.50 5.52
CA ALA A 67 16.77 -12.23 4.51
C ALA A 67 16.21 -11.31 3.42
N ASN A 68 15.65 -10.15 3.81
CA ASN A 68 15.18 -9.16 2.86
C ASN A 68 16.29 -8.59 1.99
N LEU A 69 17.45 -8.25 2.58
CA LEU A 69 18.61 -7.78 1.82
C LEU A 69 19.07 -8.80 0.77
N LYS A 70 19.16 -10.08 1.14
CA LYS A 70 19.54 -11.15 0.20
C LYS A 70 18.50 -11.39 -0.87
N SER A 71 17.22 -11.37 -0.50
CA SER A 71 16.11 -11.51 -1.46
C SER A 71 16.09 -10.38 -2.49
N MET A 72 16.44 -9.14 -2.10
CA MET A 72 16.59 -8.02 -3.02
C MET A 72 17.82 -8.11 -3.93
N GLY A 73 18.75 -9.05 -3.69
CA GLY A 73 19.94 -9.23 -4.50
C GLY A 73 21.20 -8.55 -3.97
N VAL A 74 21.25 -8.15 -2.70
CA VAL A 74 22.48 -7.60 -2.08
C VAL A 74 23.61 -8.65 -2.12
N GLY A 75 24.77 -8.25 -2.63
CA GLY A 75 25.92 -9.14 -2.84
C GLY A 75 26.40 -9.79 -1.56
N THR A 76 26.82 -9.02 -0.59
CA THR A 76 27.30 -9.52 0.70
C THR A 76 26.46 -9.01 1.86
N VAL A 77 25.90 -9.93 2.64
CA VAL A 77 25.22 -9.65 3.90
C VAL A 77 25.94 -10.39 5.02
N ARG A 78 26.57 -9.66 5.93
CA ARG A 78 27.35 -10.17 7.05
C ARG A 78 26.63 -9.90 8.36
N THR A 79 26.47 -10.94 9.17
CA THR A 79 25.70 -10.87 10.41
C THR A 79 26.59 -10.95 11.64
N PHE A 80 26.34 -10.10 12.63
CA PHE A 80 27.00 -10.06 13.93
C PHE A 80 25.94 -10.19 15.03
N GLY A 81 25.99 -11.25 15.81
CA GLY A 81 24.98 -11.52 16.82
C GLY A 81 25.30 -12.77 17.62
N VAL A 82 24.31 -13.27 18.37
CA VAL A 82 24.44 -14.47 19.19
C VAL A 82 23.26 -15.40 18.97
N SER A 83 23.54 -16.70 18.88
CA SER A 83 22.55 -17.78 18.94
C SER A 83 22.89 -18.73 20.09
N GLY A 84 21.93 -19.50 20.56
CA GLY A 84 22.15 -20.62 21.46
C GLY A 84 22.72 -21.84 20.72
N ASP A 85 23.26 -22.79 21.48
CA ASP A 85 23.55 -24.16 21.01
C ASP A 85 22.28 -25.02 21.24
N ASP A 86 21.25 -24.75 20.46
CA ASP A 86 19.93 -25.36 20.58
C ASP A 86 19.34 -25.68 19.19
N PRO A 87 18.27 -26.50 19.11
CA PRO A 87 17.65 -26.87 17.82
C PRO A 87 17.19 -25.67 16.98
N PHE A 88 16.80 -24.56 17.61
CA PHE A 88 16.34 -23.36 16.91
C PHE A 88 17.53 -22.56 16.35
N GLY A 89 18.66 -22.50 17.07
CA GLY A 89 19.90 -21.92 16.58
C GLY A 89 20.43 -22.67 15.35
N TRP A 90 20.36 -23.98 15.34
CA TRP A 90 20.72 -24.79 14.17
C TRP A 90 19.77 -24.56 13.00
N GLN A 91 18.46 -24.50 13.27
CA GLN A 91 17.47 -24.20 12.25
C GLN A 91 17.69 -22.80 11.64
N MET A 92 17.96 -21.80 12.47
CA MET A 92 18.24 -20.43 12.04
C MET A 92 19.46 -20.38 11.11
N ARG A 93 20.58 -21.02 11.49
CA ARG A 93 21.79 -21.10 10.67
C ARG A 93 21.55 -21.83 9.35
N ARG A 94 20.74 -22.89 9.35
CA ARG A 94 20.37 -23.61 8.13
C ARG A 94 19.66 -22.66 7.16
N ILE A 95 18.66 -21.91 7.63
CA ILE A 95 17.93 -20.95 6.79
C ILE A 95 18.86 -19.85 6.28
N MET A 96 19.78 -19.34 7.13
CA MET A 96 20.78 -18.36 6.72
C MET A 96 21.70 -18.90 5.62
N GLY A 97 22.15 -20.15 5.74
CA GLY A 97 22.97 -20.82 4.73
C GLY A 97 22.24 -20.99 3.40
N GLU A 98 20.97 -21.44 3.44
CA GLU A 98 20.10 -21.56 2.26
C GLU A 98 19.90 -20.20 1.55
N ALA A 99 19.83 -19.11 2.33
CA ALA A 99 19.73 -17.74 1.81
C ALA A 99 21.08 -17.09 1.46
N SER A 100 22.21 -17.81 1.59
CA SER A 100 23.57 -17.28 1.36
C SER A 100 23.90 -16.05 2.23
N ILE A 101 23.43 -16.01 3.46
CA ILE A 101 23.74 -15.01 4.47
C ILE A 101 25.02 -15.46 5.20
N LEU A 102 26.02 -14.56 5.35
CA LEU A 102 27.27 -14.88 6.04
C LEU A 102 27.06 -14.84 7.56
N ASP A 103 27.07 -16.01 8.18
CA ASP A 103 26.82 -16.20 9.62
C ASP A 103 28.09 -16.49 10.45
N SER A 104 29.28 -16.37 9.86
CA SER A 104 30.56 -16.67 10.53
C SER A 104 30.84 -15.80 11.77
N GLN A 105 30.22 -14.63 11.90
CA GLN A 105 30.29 -13.76 13.07
C GLN A 105 28.98 -13.79 13.91
N LEU A 106 28.09 -14.75 13.64
CA LEU A 106 27.00 -15.10 14.54
C LEU A 106 27.57 -16.09 15.58
N LEU A 107 27.93 -15.57 16.76
CA LEU A 107 28.59 -16.37 17.80
C LEU A 107 27.58 -17.34 18.45
N VAL A 108 28.10 -18.44 19.01
CA VAL A 108 27.30 -19.34 19.85
C VAL A 108 27.66 -19.06 21.30
N GLN A 109 26.65 -18.90 22.14
CA GLN A 109 26.81 -18.89 23.60
C GLN A 109 26.07 -20.10 24.17
N GLU A 110 26.79 -21.01 24.78
CA GLU A 110 26.25 -22.28 25.29
C GLU A 110 25.49 -22.10 26.59
N ASP A 111 25.98 -21.25 27.49
CA ASP A 111 25.38 -21.03 28.81
C ASP A 111 24.60 -19.71 28.88
N GLU A 112 23.49 -19.72 29.61
CA GLU A 112 22.63 -18.54 29.85
C GLU A 112 22.09 -17.88 28.58
N TRP A 113 22.01 -18.64 27.47
CA TRP A 113 21.52 -18.12 26.19
C TRP A 113 20.76 -19.16 25.38
N ASP A 114 19.46 -18.94 25.22
CA ASP A 114 18.63 -19.64 24.27
C ASP A 114 18.47 -18.80 23.00
N THR A 115 18.40 -19.43 21.84
CA THR A 115 18.02 -18.73 20.61
C THR A 115 16.67 -18.06 20.78
N HIS A 116 16.55 -16.76 20.45
CA HIS A 116 15.28 -16.06 20.51
C HIS A 116 14.29 -16.64 19.49
N VAL A 117 13.16 -17.15 19.97
CA VAL A 117 12.11 -17.72 19.11
C VAL A 117 10.76 -17.16 19.49
N PHE A 118 9.96 -16.79 18.50
CA PHE A 118 8.58 -16.38 18.66
C PHE A 118 7.68 -17.40 17.96
N THR A 119 7.09 -18.31 18.75
CA THR A 119 6.27 -19.40 18.23
C THR A 119 4.79 -19.04 18.28
N LYS A 120 4.19 -18.88 17.11
CA LYS A 120 2.75 -18.69 16.92
C LYS A 120 2.09 -20.05 16.68
N VAL A 121 1.09 -20.36 17.49
CA VAL A 121 0.29 -21.58 17.36
C VAL A 121 -1.05 -21.21 16.73
N LEU A 122 -1.38 -21.81 15.60
CA LEU A 122 -2.61 -21.56 14.85
C LEU A 122 -3.53 -22.77 14.91
N ILE A 123 -4.77 -22.57 15.35
CA ILE A 123 -5.85 -23.57 15.27
C ILE A 123 -6.89 -23.04 14.27
N GLY A 124 -6.90 -23.60 13.07
CA GLY A 124 -7.58 -22.98 11.93
C GLY A 124 -6.95 -21.61 11.61
N GLU A 125 -7.77 -20.55 11.54
CA GLU A 125 -7.27 -19.17 11.36
C GLU A 125 -7.03 -18.40 12.69
N LYS A 126 -7.23 -19.05 13.84
CA LYS A 126 -7.16 -18.39 15.13
C LYS A 126 -5.81 -18.59 15.80
N GLU A 127 -5.08 -17.47 16.03
CA GLU A 127 -3.84 -17.47 16.80
C GLU A 127 -4.11 -17.72 18.29
N GLN A 128 -3.30 -18.60 18.88
CA GLN A 128 -3.26 -18.92 20.31
C GLN A 128 -2.19 -18.07 21.00
N PRO A 129 -2.11 -18.06 22.33
CA PRO A 129 -1.01 -17.42 23.05
C PRO A 129 0.36 -17.87 22.52
N ARG A 130 1.22 -16.88 22.26
CA ARG A 130 2.55 -17.08 21.68
C ARG A 130 3.50 -17.69 22.72
N LEU A 131 4.38 -18.60 22.27
CA LEU A 131 5.48 -19.12 23.09
C LEU A 131 6.78 -18.40 22.69
N ASP A 132 7.38 -17.72 23.67
CA ASP A 132 8.60 -16.93 23.48
C ASP A 132 9.78 -17.58 24.21
N PHE A 133 10.88 -17.80 23.50
CA PHE A 133 12.15 -18.30 24.02
C PHE A 133 13.20 -17.18 24.05
N GLY A 134 14.23 -17.34 24.90
CA GLY A 134 15.32 -16.37 25.01
C GLY A 134 15.02 -15.16 25.90
N ASN A 135 13.87 -15.12 26.57
CA ASN A 135 13.48 -13.99 27.45
C ASN A 135 14.31 -13.88 28.73
N PHE A 136 15.14 -14.87 29.03
CA PHE A 136 15.98 -14.93 30.25
C PHE A 136 17.48 -14.84 29.95
N ASN A 137 17.84 -14.56 28.69
CA ASN A 137 19.22 -14.50 28.24
C ASN A 137 20.07 -13.47 28.98
N CYS A 138 21.34 -13.80 29.18
CA CYS A 138 22.36 -12.94 29.75
C CYS A 138 23.61 -12.95 28.88
N LEU A 139 23.93 -11.86 28.18
CA LEU A 139 25.10 -11.77 27.33
C LEU A 139 26.38 -11.77 28.15
N GLN A 140 27.26 -12.77 27.95
CA GLN A 140 28.54 -12.85 28.60
C GLN A 140 29.50 -11.77 28.09
N SER A 141 30.32 -11.22 28.98
CA SER A 141 31.24 -10.10 28.66
C SER A 141 32.28 -10.49 27.61
N GLU A 142 32.72 -11.75 27.58
CA GLU A 142 33.67 -12.28 26.59
C GLU A 142 33.05 -12.30 25.19
N ILE A 143 31.81 -12.78 25.07
CA ILE A 143 31.05 -12.81 23.82
C ILE A 143 30.79 -11.38 23.33
N ALA A 144 30.41 -10.47 24.23
CA ALA A 144 30.25 -9.04 23.92
C ALA A 144 31.53 -8.43 23.35
N GLY A 145 32.68 -8.71 23.97
CA GLY A 145 33.99 -8.24 23.51
C GLY A 145 34.38 -8.80 22.14
N ARG A 146 34.10 -10.09 21.90
CA ARG A 146 34.33 -10.72 20.59
C ARG A 146 33.48 -10.09 19.51
N LEU A 147 32.19 -9.88 19.74
CA LEU A 147 31.30 -9.22 18.76
C LEU A 147 31.83 -7.85 18.36
N VAL A 148 32.29 -7.03 19.33
CA VAL A 148 32.84 -5.71 19.05
C VAL A 148 34.15 -5.80 18.25
N SER A 149 35.04 -6.73 18.60
CA SER A 149 36.31 -6.94 17.89
C SER A 149 36.10 -7.44 16.48
N ASP A 150 35.18 -8.40 16.29
CA ASP A 150 34.83 -8.92 14.97
C ASP A 150 34.20 -7.81 14.10
N LEU A 151 33.31 -7.00 14.68
CA LEU A 151 32.75 -5.86 13.96
C LEU A 151 33.82 -4.83 13.58
N GLU A 152 34.70 -4.43 14.50
CA GLU A 152 35.80 -3.46 14.23
C GLU A 152 36.68 -3.91 13.06
N ARG A 153 36.95 -5.20 12.96
CA ARG A 153 37.72 -5.81 11.86
C ARG A 153 37.03 -5.65 10.51
N TRP A 154 35.70 -5.82 10.44
CA TRP A 154 34.96 -5.83 9.18
C TRP A 154 34.37 -4.45 8.80
N LEU A 155 34.26 -3.51 9.74
CA LEU A 155 33.72 -2.18 9.49
C LEU A 155 34.27 -1.46 8.24
N PRO A 156 35.59 -1.53 7.93
CA PRO A 156 36.13 -0.85 6.75
C PRO A 156 35.65 -1.41 5.41
N GLU A 157 35.13 -2.64 5.39
CA GLU A 157 34.65 -3.30 4.18
C GLU A 157 33.14 -3.12 3.97
N LEU A 158 32.43 -2.48 4.90
CA LEU A 158 30.99 -2.30 4.85
C LEU A 158 30.60 -0.97 4.23
N ASP A 159 29.68 -0.98 3.27
CA ASP A 159 29.03 0.21 2.73
C ASP A 159 28.06 0.82 3.75
N ILE A 160 27.36 -0.02 4.53
CA ILE A 160 26.48 0.41 5.64
C ILE A 160 26.46 -0.67 6.74
N LEU A 161 26.32 -0.18 7.98
CA LEU A 161 26.03 -1.01 9.14
C LEU A 161 24.60 -0.77 9.63
N ILE A 162 23.83 -1.83 9.77
CA ILE A 162 22.52 -1.84 10.42
C ILE A 162 22.69 -2.28 11.86
N VAL A 163 22.18 -1.48 12.81
CA VAL A 163 22.07 -1.83 14.22
C VAL A 163 20.60 -2.11 14.52
N ASN A 164 20.28 -3.38 14.82
CA ASN A 164 18.89 -3.80 15.07
C ASN A 164 18.73 -4.32 16.49
N GLN A 165 17.86 -3.65 17.29
CA GLN A 165 17.52 -4.09 18.64
C GLN A 165 16.01 -4.29 18.75
N GLN A 166 15.61 -5.55 18.88
CA GLN A 166 14.20 -5.95 18.87
C GLN A 166 13.73 -6.57 20.18
N VAL A 167 14.64 -7.15 20.97
CA VAL A 167 14.31 -7.88 22.18
C VAL A 167 14.93 -7.29 23.43
N PHE A 168 14.29 -7.46 24.57
CA PHE A 168 14.74 -6.87 25.85
C PHE A 168 16.01 -7.54 26.39
N ARG A 169 16.12 -8.87 26.26
CA ARG A 169 17.26 -9.69 26.72
C ARG A 169 18.14 -10.15 25.55
N GLY A 170 18.31 -9.29 24.53
CA GLY A 170 19.19 -9.52 23.41
C GLY A 170 20.65 -9.13 23.67
N ILE A 171 21.41 -8.96 22.59
CA ILE A 171 22.83 -8.62 22.68
C ILE A 171 23.10 -7.20 23.22
N HIS A 172 22.08 -6.33 23.23
CA HIS A 172 22.21 -4.92 23.57
C HIS A 172 22.23 -4.68 25.10
N SER A 173 23.10 -5.40 25.85
CA SER A 173 23.40 -5.11 27.26
C SER A 173 24.06 -3.73 27.41
N ASP A 174 24.02 -3.14 28.61
CA ASP A 174 24.61 -1.80 28.85
C ASP A 174 26.09 -1.72 28.47
N ASN A 175 26.85 -2.76 28.80
CA ASN A 175 28.27 -2.81 28.47
C ASN A 175 28.50 -2.90 26.97
N PHE A 176 27.78 -3.79 26.28
CA PHE A 176 27.88 -3.96 24.84
C PHE A 176 27.49 -2.67 24.10
N ARG A 177 26.35 -2.03 24.47
CA ARG A 177 25.94 -0.77 23.84
C ARG A 177 26.99 0.33 23.96
N LYS A 178 27.60 0.50 25.15
CA LYS A 178 28.67 1.50 25.36
C LYS A 178 29.87 1.25 24.45
N GLN A 179 30.28 -0.01 24.31
CA GLN A 179 31.39 -0.40 23.41
C GLN A 179 31.03 -0.15 21.95
N LEU A 180 29.83 -0.59 21.50
CA LEU A 180 29.35 -0.40 20.14
C LEU A 180 29.25 1.11 19.78
N ILE A 181 28.66 1.93 20.64
CA ILE A 181 28.56 3.38 20.44
C ILE A 181 29.95 4.03 20.37
N SER A 182 30.90 3.58 21.20
CA SER A 182 32.28 4.06 21.16
C SER A 182 32.96 3.69 19.83
N LEU A 183 32.77 2.47 19.36
CA LEU A 183 33.28 2.00 18.08
C LEU A 183 32.73 2.82 16.91
N LEU A 184 31.41 3.03 16.85
CA LEU A 184 30.78 3.83 15.79
C LEU A 184 31.24 5.29 15.78
N LYS A 185 31.56 5.86 16.94
CA LYS A 185 32.13 7.23 17.04
C LYS A 185 33.55 7.29 16.51
N LYS A 186 34.34 6.22 16.64
CA LYS A 186 35.71 6.15 16.09
C LYS A 186 35.72 6.00 14.56
N HIS A 187 34.61 5.46 13.98
CA HIS A 187 34.49 5.20 12.54
C HIS A 187 33.34 6.01 11.90
N PRO A 188 33.38 7.37 11.97
CA PRO A 188 32.28 8.22 11.49
C PRO A 188 32.08 8.18 9.96
N GLN A 189 33.06 7.63 9.22
CA GLN A 189 33.01 7.42 7.77
C GLN A 189 32.09 6.26 7.37
N VAL A 190 31.82 5.30 8.28
CA VAL A 190 30.95 4.18 8.01
C VAL A 190 29.49 4.64 8.20
N LEU A 191 28.72 4.55 7.13
CA LEU A 191 27.30 4.84 7.20
C LEU A 191 26.63 3.84 8.14
N SER A 192 25.80 4.32 9.07
CA SER A 192 25.09 3.45 9.99
C SER A 192 23.65 3.89 10.20
N ILE A 193 22.74 2.91 10.27
CA ILE A 193 21.32 3.10 10.54
C ILE A 193 20.90 2.22 11.71
N VAL A 194 20.16 2.79 12.66
CA VAL A 194 19.66 2.05 13.83
C VAL A 194 18.13 1.94 13.82
N ASP A 195 17.65 0.74 14.10
CA ASP A 195 16.27 0.43 14.47
C ASP A 195 16.30 -0.21 15.87
N SER A 196 15.83 0.51 16.87
CA SER A 196 15.86 0.04 18.24
C SER A 196 14.60 0.45 18.98
N ARG A 197 13.91 -0.53 19.54
CA ARG A 197 12.70 -0.32 20.36
C ARG A 197 12.98 0.47 21.64
N SER A 198 14.16 0.26 22.25
CA SER A 198 14.44 0.78 23.60
C SER A 198 15.56 1.81 23.65
N TYR A 199 16.53 1.78 22.73
CA TYR A 199 17.79 2.50 22.87
C TYR A 199 18.12 3.47 21.74
N SER A 200 17.15 3.79 20.87
CA SER A 200 17.34 4.72 19.74
C SER A 200 17.98 6.05 20.13
N ALA A 201 17.71 6.56 21.34
CA ALA A 201 18.27 7.81 21.83
C ALA A 201 19.77 7.79 22.08
N GLU A 202 20.37 6.62 22.35
CA GLU A 202 21.78 6.48 22.71
C GLU A 202 22.73 6.57 21.50
N PHE A 203 22.27 6.15 20.31
CA PHE A 203 23.10 6.06 19.08
C PHE A 203 23.20 7.39 18.34
N SER A 204 23.96 8.36 18.87
CA SER A 204 23.97 9.73 18.37
C SER A 204 24.57 9.91 16.94
N ALA A 205 25.41 8.99 16.49
CA ALA A 205 26.10 9.08 15.20
C ALA A 205 25.33 8.49 14.01
N CYS A 206 24.26 7.72 14.26
CA CYS A 206 23.55 6.93 13.26
C CYS A 206 22.34 7.65 12.66
N LEU A 207 21.95 7.30 11.42
CA LEU A 207 20.59 7.50 10.95
C LEU A 207 19.64 6.62 11.79
N ARG A 208 18.35 6.90 11.73
CA ARG A 208 17.36 6.13 12.50
C ARG A 208 16.14 5.79 11.67
N LYS A 209 15.64 4.58 11.90
CA LYS A 209 14.28 4.22 11.57
C LYS A 209 13.55 4.04 12.90
N ILE A 210 12.43 4.71 13.07
CA ILE A 210 11.53 4.63 14.23
C ILE A 210 10.08 4.67 13.74
N ASN A 211 9.15 4.17 14.54
CA ASN A 211 7.74 4.38 14.24
C ASN A 211 7.19 5.64 14.94
N ASP A 212 5.97 6.03 14.60
CA ASP A 212 5.35 7.25 15.15
C ASP A 212 5.11 7.17 16.66
N ARG A 213 4.86 5.98 17.23
CA ARG A 213 4.69 5.78 18.67
C ARG A 213 6.01 5.88 19.42
N GLU A 214 7.06 5.28 18.88
CA GLU A 214 8.43 5.42 19.41
C GLU A 214 8.88 6.89 19.38
N ALA A 215 8.56 7.60 18.28
CA ALA A 215 8.85 9.03 18.18
C ALA A 215 8.09 9.86 19.22
N ALA A 216 6.82 9.55 19.46
CA ALA A 216 6.02 10.20 20.50
C ALA A 216 6.60 9.95 21.89
N ALA A 217 6.92 8.69 22.22
CA ALA A 217 7.53 8.31 23.51
C ALA A 217 8.88 9.03 23.75
N LEU A 218 9.74 9.10 22.72
CA LEU A 218 11.01 9.83 22.75
C LEU A 218 10.85 11.35 22.95
N CYS A 219 9.67 11.88 22.61
CA CYS A 219 9.26 13.27 22.87
C CYS A 219 8.45 13.43 24.16
N GLY A 220 8.34 12.40 25.01
CA GLY A 220 7.60 12.43 26.27
C GLY A 220 6.08 12.48 26.10
N LYS A 221 5.56 11.92 25.02
CA LYS A 221 4.13 11.81 24.72
C LYS A 221 3.69 10.36 24.69
N GLU A 222 2.57 10.08 25.33
CA GLU A 222 1.95 8.76 25.32
C GLU A 222 0.67 8.78 24.49
N TRP A 223 0.47 7.75 23.69
CA TRP A 223 -0.72 7.52 22.88
C TRP A 223 -1.21 6.08 23.14
N SER A 224 -2.51 5.88 23.29
CA SER A 224 -3.06 4.54 23.40
C SER A 224 -2.89 3.75 22.09
N ILE A 225 -2.88 2.42 22.16
CA ILE A 225 -2.69 1.55 20.97
C ILE A 225 -3.77 1.78 19.91
N GLU A 226 -4.97 2.13 20.34
CA GLU A 226 -6.13 2.36 19.47
C GLU A 226 -6.14 3.75 18.81
N GLN A 227 -5.40 4.71 19.37
CA GLN A 227 -5.34 6.06 18.83
C GLN A 227 -4.33 6.19 17.71
N GLU A 228 -4.75 6.75 16.59
CA GLU A 228 -3.85 7.14 15.51
C GLU A 228 -3.16 8.48 15.82
N ILE A 229 -1.83 8.52 15.63
CA ILE A 229 -1.06 9.76 15.78
C ILE A 229 -1.26 10.64 14.54
N PRO A 230 -1.81 11.87 14.68
CA PRO A 230 -1.99 12.78 13.57
C PRO A 230 -0.67 13.15 12.86
N LEU A 231 -0.74 13.39 11.54
CA LEU A 231 0.43 13.75 10.72
C LEU A 231 1.19 14.95 11.28
N GLU A 232 0.46 15.98 11.70
CA GLU A 232 1.06 17.20 12.25
C GLU A 232 1.81 16.94 13.57
N GLU A 233 1.28 16.06 14.42
CA GLU A 233 2.00 15.65 15.64
C GLU A 233 3.23 14.80 15.31
N ALA A 234 3.11 13.83 14.40
CA ALA A 234 4.25 13.05 13.94
C ALA A 234 5.35 13.94 13.31
N ARG A 235 4.96 14.98 12.54
CA ARG A 235 5.89 15.99 12.02
C ARG A 235 6.62 16.75 13.14
N LYS A 236 5.90 17.20 14.17
CA LYS A 236 6.47 17.89 15.32
C LYS A 236 7.51 17.01 16.03
N TYR A 237 7.17 15.72 16.24
CA TYR A 237 8.10 14.76 16.84
C TYR A 237 9.34 14.57 15.95
N GLY A 238 9.14 14.33 14.66
CA GLY A 238 10.24 14.16 13.71
C GLY A 238 11.18 15.36 13.65
N VAL A 239 10.66 16.59 13.60
CA VAL A 239 11.45 17.84 13.65
C VAL A 239 12.21 17.97 14.97
N SER A 240 11.55 17.67 16.10
CA SER A 240 12.18 17.73 17.43
C SER A 240 13.35 16.74 17.53
N LEU A 241 13.13 15.50 17.11
CA LEU A 241 14.16 14.46 17.14
C LEU A 241 15.30 14.73 16.16
N PHE A 242 15.03 15.27 14.97
CA PHE A 242 16.08 15.72 14.06
C PHE A 242 16.92 16.83 14.69
N ARG A 243 16.30 17.82 15.31
CA ARG A 243 17.03 18.90 16.01
C ARG A 243 17.95 18.37 17.11
N ARG A 244 17.50 17.33 17.82
CA ARG A 244 18.27 16.67 18.90
C ARG A 244 19.45 15.88 18.36
N TRP A 245 19.27 15.13 17.27
CA TRP A 245 20.28 14.18 16.77
C TRP A 245 21.12 14.69 15.60
N LYS A 246 20.63 15.68 14.87
CA LYS A 246 21.30 16.26 13.68
C LYS A 246 21.61 15.20 12.59
N LYS A 247 20.85 14.11 12.56
CA LYS A 247 20.95 13.03 11.57
C LYS A 247 19.56 12.77 10.99
N PRO A 248 19.46 12.46 9.69
CA PRO A 248 18.18 12.10 9.10
C PRO A 248 17.53 10.93 9.82
N LEU A 249 16.20 10.96 9.90
CA LEU A 249 15.43 9.86 10.46
C LEU A 249 14.24 9.52 9.56
N PHE A 250 13.90 8.23 9.51
CA PHE A 250 12.74 7.66 8.89
C PHE A 250 11.71 7.37 9.98
N LEU A 251 10.58 8.06 9.94
CA LEU A 251 9.49 7.89 10.90
C LEU A 251 8.35 7.16 10.19
N THR A 252 8.25 5.84 10.40
CA THR A 252 7.22 5.00 9.77
C THR A 252 5.88 5.15 10.47
N ARG A 253 4.76 5.07 9.71
CA ARG A 253 3.39 5.30 10.17
C ARG A 253 2.42 4.23 9.68
N GLY A 254 2.90 2.99 9.52
CA GLY A 254 2.13 1.87 8.99
C GLY A 254 1.66 2.13 7.55
N ASP A 255 0.40 1.86 7.25
CA ASP A 255 -0.25 2.09 5.95
C ASP A 255 -0.34 3.57 5.53
N ARG A 256 -0.08 4.49 6.47
CA ARG A 256 0.00 5.95 6.21
C ARG A 256 1.38 6.40 5.72
N GLY A 257 2.29 5.46 5.45
CA GLY A 257 3.61 5.69 4.87
C GLY A 257 4.68 6.12 5.86
N CYS A 258 5.53 7.06 5.47
CA CYS A 258 6.72 7.45 6.22
C CYS A 258 6.96 8.96 6.16
N LEU A 259 7.57 9.52 7.21
CA LEU A 259 8.17 10.84 7.18
C LEU A 259 9.70 10.72 7.16
N VAL A 260 10.34 11.38 6.20
CA VAL A 260 11.78 11.55 6.17
C VAL A 260 12.11 12.93 6.73
N CYS A 261 12.63 12.98 7.95
CA CYS A 261 12.93 14.23 8.63
C CYS A 261 14.43 14.54 8.55
N LYS A 262 14.77 15.72 8.00
CA LYS A 262 16.13 16.21 7.77
C LYS A 262 16.19 17.74 7.98
N ALA A 263 17.29 18.39 7.58
CA ALA A 263 17.54 19.81 7.87
C ALA A 263 16.47 20.78 7.31
N ASP A 264 15.89 20.45 6.16
CA ASP A 264 14.86 21.25 5.47
C ASP A 264 13.42 20.90 5.90
N GLY A 265 13.26 20.03 6.91
CA GLY A 265 11.97 19.64 7.46
C GLY A 265 11.65 18.14 7.34
N CYS A 266 10.38 17.79 7.52
CA CYS A 266 9.89 16.43 7.34
C CYS A 266 9.10 16.31 6.03
N HIS A 267 9.58 15.43 5.14
CA HIS A 267 8.97 15.11 3.86
C HIS A 267 8.14 13.84 3.99
N GLN A 268 6.91 13.91 3.56
CA GLN A 268 6.01 12.74 3.58
C GLN A 268 6.24 11.87 2.36
N ILE A 269 6.38 10.57 2.60
CA ILE A 269 6.27 9.50 1.61
C ILE A 269 4.92 8.83 1.87
N PRO A 270 3.98 8.84 0.94
CA PRO A 270 2.67 8.22 1.13
C PRO A 270 2.81 6.69 1.27
N GLY A 271 1.91 6.08 2.00
CA GLY A 271 1.78 4.62 2.05
C GLY A 271 1.21 4.06 0.75
N LEU A 272 1.25 2.75 0.60
CA LEU A 272 0.65 2.06 -0.53
C LEU A 272 -0.80 1.66 -0.21
N LEU A 273 -1.68 1.81 -1.17
CA LEU A 273 -3.03 1.29 -1.12
C LEU A 273 -3.02 -0.14 -1.67
N LEU A 274 -2.95 -1.11 -0.78
CA LEU A 274 -2.98 -2.53 -1.12
C LEU A 274 -4.41 -3.07 -0.99
N VAL A 275 -4.87 -3.75 -2.03
CA VAL A 275 -6.24 -4.31 -2.08
C VAL A 275 -6.32 -5.69 -1.45
N SER A 276 -5.22 -6.44 -1.49
CA SER A 276 -5.09 -7.77 -0.90
C SER A 276 -5.13 -7.73 0.62
N ARG A 277 -5.46 -8.86 1.25
CA ARG A 277 -5.25 -9.03 2.69
C ARG A 277 -3.76 -8.86 2.99
N THR A 278 -3.44 -8.18 4.08
CA THR A 278 -2.05 -7.89 4.46
C THR A 278 -1.74 -8.44 5.84
N ASP A 279 -0.49 -8.91 6.01
CA ASP A 279 0.11 -9.24 7.31
C ASP A 279 1.25 -8.25 7.56
N THR A 280 1.15 -7.47 8.62
CA THR A 280 2.12 -6.41 8.93
C THR A 280 3.34 -6.90 9.70
N VAL A 281 3.44 -8.20 10.00
CA VAL A 281 4.59 -8.79 10.69
C VAL A 281 5.84 -8.65 9.82
N GLY A 282 6.90 -8.08 10.38
CA GLY A 282 8.17 -7.86 9.66
C GLY A 282 8.20 -6.66 8.71
N ALA A 283 7.10 -5.91 8.54
CA ALA A 283 7.06 -4.73 7.65
C ALA A 283 8.13 -3.67 8.03
N GLY A 284 8.37 -3.48 9.32
CA GLY A 284 9.39 -2.57 9.82
C GLY A 284 10.81 -2.99 9.44
N ASP A 285 11.10 -4.29 9.50
CA ASP A 285 12.40 -4.87 9.15
C ASP A 285 12.62 -4.80 7.63
N SER A 286 11.58 -5.08 6.84
CA SER A 286 11.61 -4.97 5.38
C SER A 286 11.84 -3.54 4.94
N PHE A 287 11.18 -2.56 5.57
CA PHE A 287 11.45 -1.15 5.34
C PHE A 287 12.89 -0.78 5.69
N LEU A 288 13.40 -1.25 6.83
CA LEU A 288 14.79 -0.99 7.26
C LEU A 288 15.79 -1.56 6.25
N ALA A 289 15.57 -2.80 5.79
CA ALA A 289 16.41 -3.44 4.78
C ALA A 289 16.43 -2.64 3.47
N GLY A 290 15.26 -2.25 2.94
CA GLY A 290 15.15 -1.44 1.74
C GLY A 290 15.80 -0.06 1.87
N ALA A 291 15.59 0.62 3.01
CA ALA A 291 16.19 1.93 3.26
C ALA A 291 17.73 1.84 3.37
N ALA A 292 18.24 0.82 4.06
CA ALA A 292 19.66 0.61 4.20
C ALA A 292 20.33 0.28 2.85
N ALA A 293 19.73 -0.61 2.05
CA ALA A 293 20.24 -0.97 0.73
C ALA A 293 20.30 0.24 -0.21
N ALA A 294 19.24 1.04 -0.25
CA ALA A 294 19.21 2.26 -1.08
C ALA A 294 20.23 3.31 -0.62
N LEU A 295 20.39 3.50 0.69
CA LEU A 295 21.41 4.41 1.23
C LEU A 295 22.82 3.94 0.90
N ALA A 296 23.11 2.64 1.02
CA ALA A 296 24.39 2.04 0.67
C ALA A 296 24.70 2.22 -0.83
N ALA A 297 23.67 2.11 -1.70
CA ALA A 297 23.79 2.39 -3.13
C ALA A 297 23.96 3.88 -3.46
N GLY A 298 24.00 4.78 -2.46
CA GLY A 298 24.24 6.22 -2.64
C GLY A 298 22.98 7.06 -2.90
N PHE A 299 21.77 6.49 -2.74
CA PHE A 299 20.54 7.23 -2.89
C PHE A 299 20.27 8.14 -1.69
N ARG A 300 19.58 9.25 -1.93
CA ARG A 300 19.24 10.22 -0.87
C ARG A 300 18.16 9.63 0.05
N PRO A 301 18.07 10.10 1.32
CA PRO A 301 17.13 9.56 2.30
C PRO A 301 15.66 9.52 1.82
N ARG A 302 15.22 10.46 1.00
CA ARG A 302 13.88 10.47 0.44
C ARG A 302 13.66 9.30 -0.55
N GLU A 303 14.58 9.15 -1.48
CA GLU A 303 14.55 8.06 -2.48
C GLU A 303 14.67 6.70 -1.79
N ALA A 304 15.50 6.62 -0.75
CA ALA A 304 15.62 5.42 0.07
C ALA A 304 14.31 5.05 0.80
N ALA A 305 13.57 6.04 1.30
CA ALA A 305 12.26 5.80 1.92
C ALA A 305 11.19 5.39 0.90
N GLU A 306 11.21 5.96 -0.30
CA GLU A 306 10.33 5.60 -1.41
C GLU A 306 10.55 4.14 -1.82
N PHE A 307 11.80 3.71 -2.00
CA PHE A 307 12.16 2.31 -2.28
C PHE A 307 11.77 1.39 -1.12
N ALA A 308 12.09 1.75 0.12
CA ALA A 308 11.77 0.98 1.31
C ALA A 308 10.24 0.76 1.49
N THR A 309 9.43 1.74 1.08
CA THR A 309 7.96 1.61 1.10
C THR A 309 7.48 0.54 0.11
N LEU A 310 8.10 0.42 -1.06
CA LEU A 310 7.81 -0.64 -2.03
C LEU A 310 8.22 -2.02 -1.48
N VAL A 311 9.42 -2.14 -0.91
CA VAL A 311 9.90 -3.39 -0.30
C VAL A 311 8.93 -3.86 0.78
N ALA A 312 8.55 -2.97 1.72
CA ALA A 312 7.57 -3.28 2.74
C ALA A 312 6.20 -3.63 2.15
N GLY A 313 5.78 -2.92 1.07
CA GLY A 313 4.53 -3.19 0.37
C GLY A 313 4.46 -4.59 -0.27
N VAL A 314 5.56 -5.11 -0.78
CA VAL A 314 5.65 -6.50 -1.27
C VAL A 314 5.50 -7.48 -0.10
N THR A 315 6.27 -7.27 0.97
CA THR A 315 6.36 -8.25 2.07
C THR A 315 5.06 -8.40 2.85
N VAL A 316 4.32 -7.31 3.09
CA VAL A 316 3.04 -7.38 3.83
C VAL A 316 1.92 -8.12 3.10
N GLN A 317 2.07 -8.41 1.81
CA GLN A 317 1.11 -9.21 1.05
C GLN A 317 1.33 -10.72 1.20
N LYS A 318 2.42 -11.15 1.86
CA LYS A 318 2.76 -12.56 2.12
C LYS A 318 2.21 -12.97 3.49
N LEU A 319 1.07 -13.67 3.48
CA LEU A 319 0.35 -14.03 4.70
C LEU A 319 1.00 -15.21 5.44
N PHE A 320 0.97 -15.17 6.78
CA PHE A 320 1.42 -16.24 7.67
C PHE A 320 2.89 -16.67 7.50
N ILE A 321 3.71 -15.74 7.04
CA ILE A 321 5.18 -15.87 7.00
C ILE A 321 5.80 -14.48 7.18
N THR A 322 7.02 -14.43 7.69
CA THR A 322 7.83 -13.22 7.61
C THR A 322 8.36 -13.09 6.18
N GLY A 323 7.69 -12.26 5.37
CA GLY A 323 7.92 -12.18 3.92
C GLY A 323 9.24 -11.48 3.56
N THR A 324 9.76 -11.81 2.36
CA THR A 324 10.86 -11.09 1.71
C THR A 324 10.42 -10.55 0.36
N ALA A 325 11.15 -9.60 -0.22
CA ALA A 325 10.84 -9.00 -1.51
C ALA A 325 11.94 -9.28 -2.54
N SER A 326 11.58 -9.82 -3.71
CA SER A 326 12.51 -9.98 -4.83
C SER A 326 12.54 -8.73 -5.72
N PRO A 327 13.59 -8.54 -6.56
CA PRO A 327 13.65 -7.45 -7.53
C PRO A 327 12.43 -7.42 -8.48
N GLU A 328 11.99 -8.57 -8.95
CA GLU A 328 10.85 -8.70 -9.86
C GLU A 328 9.55 -8.27 -9.18
N GLU A 329 9.33 -8.69 -7.93
CA GLU A 329 8.15 -8.31 -7.15
C GLU A 329 8.14 -6.79 -6.85
N ILE A 330 9.31 -6.20 -6.55
CA ILE A 330 9.46 -4.76 -6.32
C ILE A 330 9.15 -3.97 -7.59
N LEU A 331 9.69 -4.39 -8.74
CA LEU A 331 9.44 -3.75 -10.03
C LEU A 331 7.97 -3.87 -10.45
N SER A 332 7.38 -5.04 -10.29
CA SER A 332 5.96 -5.27 -10.55
C SER A 332 5.09 -4.33 -9.71
N LEU A 333 5.34 -4.30 -8.40
CA LEU A 333 4.58 -3.40 -7.51
C LEU A 333 4.83 -1.92 -7.85
N ALA A 334 6.05 -1.53 -8.20
CA ALA A 334 6.38 -0.15 -8.55
C ALA A 334 5.63 0.32 -9.81
N GLY A 335 5.49 -0.56 -10.82
CA GLY A 335 4.74 -0.27 -12.05
C GLY A 335 3.25 -0.04 -11.81
N GLU A 336 2.69 -0.69 -10.82
CA GLU A 336 1.26 -0.65 -10.50
C GLU A 336 0.95 0.10 -9.20
N ALA A 337 1.95 0.73 -8.57
CA ALA A 337 1.82 1.30 -7.23
C ALA A 337 0.70 2.36 -7.14
N ASN A 338 -0.26 2.09 -6.29
CA ASN A 338 -1.29 3.02 -5.88
C ASN A 338 -0.91 3.58 -4.50
N TYR A 339 -0.71 4.89 -4.44
CA TYR A 339 -0.32 5.56 -3.20
C TYR A 339 -1.53 6.14 -2.47
N ARG A 340 -1.50 6.09 -1.15
CA ARG A 340 -2.53 6.63 -0.27
C ARG A 340 -2.16 8.04 0.18
N TYR A 341 -2.85 9.03 -0.38
CA TYR A 341 -2.62 10.45 -0.08
C TYR A 341 -3.61 10.97 0.97
N HIS A 342 -3.19 11.89 1.80
CA HIS A 342 -4.03 12.63 2.76
C HIS A 342 -5.06 11.79 3.56
N PRO A 343 -4.68 10.60 4.12
CA PRO A 343 -5.64 9.70 4.76
C PRO A 343 -6.41 10.36 5.91
N GLU A 344 -5.79 11.30 6.63
CA GLU A 344 -6.44 12.02 7.73
C GLU A 344 -7.46 13.06 7.27
N LEU A 345 -7.25 13.69 6.11
CA LEU A 345 -8.24 14.60 5.51
C LEU A 345 -9.41 13.78 4.97
N ALA A 346 -9.13 12.62 4.38
CA ALA A 346 -10.14 11.69 3.91
C ALA A 346 -11.05 11.22 5.06
N ALA A 347 -10.47 10.83 6.20
CA ALA A 347 -11.19 10.33 7.37
C ALA A 347 -11.92 11.43 8.17
N LEU A 348 -11.49 12.69 8.09
CA LEU A 348 -11.98 13.79 8.93
C LEU A 348 -12.56 14.94 8.08
N PRO A 349 -13.85 14.85 7.64
CA PRO A 349 -14.49 15.87 6.81
C PRO A 349 -14.46 17.30 7.41
N GLN A 350 -14.42 17.41 8.75
CA GLN A 350 -14.30 18.70 9.43
C GLN A 350 -12.96 19.43 9.18
N LYS A 351 -11.98 18.78 8.60
CA LYS A 351 -10.71 19.39 8.17
C LYS A 351 -10.76 19.91 6.74
N ALA A 352 -11.88 19.70 6.02
CA ALA A 352 -12.07 20.18 4.66
C ALA A 352 -11.91 21.70 4.56
N ARG A 353 -11.25 22.13 3.50
CA ARG A 353 -11.12 23.57 3.16
C ARG A 353 -11.84 23.79 1.84
N TYR A 354 -12.77 24.72 1.83
CA TYR A 354 -13.59 25.03 0.66
C TYR A 354 -13.13 26.32 -0.03
N TYR A 355 -13.29 26.35 -1.35
CA TYR A 355 -13.02 27.54 -2.14
C TYR A 355 -14.14 28.57 -1.96
N ARG A 356 -13.82 29.73 -1.35
CA ARG A 356 -14.80 30.80 -1.09
C ARG A 356 -16.14 30.24 -0.56
N ASP A 357 -17.27 30.83 -1.00
CA ASP A 357 -18.62 30.37 -0.67
C ASP A 357 -19.08 29.26 -1.63
N SER A 358 -18.36 28.14 -1.65
CA SER A 358 -18.63 26.97 -2.51
C SER A 358 -18.51 25.65 -1.78
N GLU A 359 -18.98 24.58 -2.41
CA GLU A 359 -18.79 23.19 -1.97
C GLU A 359 -17.55 22.52 -2.65
N ILE A 360 -16.73 23.33 -3.34
CA ILE A 360 -15.49 22.85 -3.97
C ILE A 360 -14.42 22.74 -2.89
N GLU A 361 -14.04 21.52 -2.53
CA GLU A 361 -13.01 21.29 -1.53
C GLU A 361 -11.62 21.38 -2.15
N ILE A 362 -10.74 22.15 -1.52
CA ILE A 362 -9.32 22.26 -1.89
C ILE A 362 -8.52 21.26 -1.03
N VAL A 363 -8.00 20.21 -1.66
CA VAL A 363 -7.12 19.21 -1.03
C VAL A 363 -5.67 19.67 -1.09
N SER A 364 -5.10 19.81 -2.28
CA SER A 364 -3.74 20.37 -2.49
C SER A 364 -3.74 21.65 -3.31
N GLY A 365 -4.81 21.90 -4.03
CA GLY A 365 -5.00 23.10 -4.85
C GLY A 365 -4.29 23.06 -6.20
N PRO A 366 -4.75 23.83 -7.17
CA PRO A 366 -4.09 23.94 -8.46
C PRO A 366 -2.72 24.61 -8.31
N PRO A 367 -1.69 24.15 -9.05
CA PRO A 367 -0.43 24.88 -9.14
C PRO A 367 -0.67 26.29 -9.76
N SER A 368 -0.15 27.33 -9.14
CA SER A 368 -0.25 28.69 -9.67
C SER A 368 0.50 28.81 -11.00
N GLY A 369 -0.11 29.52 -11.98
CA GLY A 369 0.55 29.97 -13.22
C GLY A 369 0.59 29.00 -14.40
N ARG A 370 -0.24 27.93 -14.42
CA ARG A 370 -0.38 27.04 -15.57
C ARG A 370 -1.73 27.20 -16.25
N ARG A 371 -1.72 27.17 -17.61
CA ARG A 371 -2.92 27.27 -18.42
C ARG A 371 -3.48 25.89 -18.75
N ILE A 372 -4.73 25.64 -18.42
CA ILE A 372 -5.43 24.41 -18.80
C ILE A 372 -5.83 24.48 -20.27
N THR A 373 -5.35 23.55 -21.07
CA THR A 373 -5.62 23.44 -22.51
C THR A 373 -6.29 22.12 -22.90
N HIS A 374 -6.21 21.12 -22.03
CA HIS A 374 -6.74 19.79 -22.25
C HIS A 374 -7.51 19.33 -21.00
N ALA A 375 -8.69 18.74 -21.20
CA ALA A 375 -9.50 18.19 -20.12
C ALA A 375 -9.93 16.76 -20.44
N ILE A 376 -9.63 15.84 -19.55
CA ILE A 376 -10.01 14.43 -19.64
C ILE A 376 -11.18 14.21 -18.67
N PHE A 377 -12.22 13.57 -19.14
CA PHE A 377 -13.40 13.22 -18.35
C PHE A 377 -13.58 11.72 -18.32
N ASP A 378 -13.81 11.19 -17.15
CA ASP A 378 -14.42 9.88 -16.99
C ASP A 378 -15.90 9.95 -17.40
N ASN A 379 -16.46 8.80 -17.79
CA ASN A 379 -17.86 8.70 -18.21
C ASN A 379 -18.78 8.37 -17.03
N ASP A 380 -18.63 7.18 -16.48
CA ASP A 380 -19.54 6.59 -15.51
C ASP A 380 -19.35 7.22 -14.12
N GLY A 381 -20.40 7.74 -13.51
CA GLY A 381 -20.34 8.43 -12.22
C GLY A 381 -19.74 9.84 -12.26
N THR A 382 -19.26 10.29 -13.43
CA THR A 382 -18.67 11.62 -13.65
C THR A 382 -19.53 12.50 -14.58
N ILE A 383 -19.95 12.01 -15.73
CA ILE A 383 -20.89 12.65 -16.64
C ILE A 383 -22.21 11.89 -16.62
N SER A 384 -22.13 10.58 -16.89
CA SER A 384 -23.25 9.67 -17.05
C SER A 384 -23.57 8.92 -15.75
N THR A 385 -24.88 8.71 -15.51
CA THR A 385 -25.40 7.80 -14.47
C THR A 385 -26.21 6.64 -15.08
N LEU A 386 -26.04 6.37 -16.39
CA LEU A 386 -26.72 5.25 -17.05
C LEU A 386 -26.41 3.90 -16.39
N ARG A 387 -25.21 3.74 -15.86
CA ARG A 387 -24.74 2.51 -15.19
C ARG A 387 -24.91 2.52 -13.67
N GLN A 388 -25.52 3.59 -13.11
CA GLN A 388 -25.77 3.73 -11.67
C GLN A 388 -26.53 2.53 -11.11
N GLY A 389 -26.12 2.07 -9.90
CA GLY A 389 -26.66 0.88 -9.23
C GLY A 389 -26.03 -0.43 -9.71
N TRP A 390 -24.82 -0.37 -10.21
CA TRP A 390 -24.02 -1.54 -10.60
C TRP A 390 -23.80 -2.50 -9.42
N GLU A 391 -23.73 -2.00 -8.18
CA GLU A 391 -23.60 -2.81 -6.96
C GLU A 391 -24.83 -3.71 -6.76
N GLU A 392 -26.03 -3.22 -7.10
CA GLU A 392 -27.28 -3.98 -7.03
C GLU A 392 -27.31 -5.14 -8.04
N VAL A 393 -26.49 -5.09 -9.08
CA VAL A 393 -26.27 -6.19 -10.03
C VAL A 393 -25.14 -7.09 -9.53
N MET A 394 -24.05 -6.51 -9.03
CA MET A 394 -22.86 -7.22 -8.60
C MET A 394 -23.14 -8.20 -7.44
N GLU A 395 -23.79 -7.72 -6.37
CA GLU A 395 -24.08 -8.56 -5.18
C GLU A 395 -24.84 -9.85 -5.54
N PRO A 396 -25.98 -9.80 -6.25
CA PRO A 396 -26.69 -11.01 -6.65
C PRO A 396 -25.89 -11.92 -7.60
N VAL A 397 -25.13 -11.34 -8.53
CA VAL A 397 -24.28 -12.12 -9.44
C VAL A 397 -23.23 -12.89 -8.65
N MET A 398 -22.51 -12.24 -7.75
CA MET A 398 -21.49 -12.89 -6.92
C MET A 398 -22.09 -13.99 -6.04
N ILE A 399 -23.20 -13.70 -5.35
CA ILE A 399 -23.87 -14.71 -4.49
C ILE A 399 -24.31 -15.93 -5.31
N ARG A 400 -24.88 -15.73 -6.50
CA ARG A 400 -25.29 -16.85 -7.37
C ARG A 400 -24.09 -17.65 -7.86
N SER A 401 -23.01 -16.98 -8.22
CA SER A 401 -21.78 -17.61 -8.67
C SER A 401 -21.13 -18.46 -7.58
N ILE A 402 -21.16 -18.01 -6.32
CA ILE A 402 -20.62 -18.74 -5.17
C ILE A 402 -21.47 -19.95 -4.82
N LEU A 403 -22.80 -19.81 -4.84
CA LEU A 403 -23.72 -20.87 -4.43
C LEU A 403 -24.01 -21.90 -5.55
N GLY A 404 -23.90 -21.49 -6.82
CA GLY A 404 -24.19 -22.35 -7.97
C GLY A 404 -25.60 -22.96 -7.89
N ASP A 405 -25.74 -24.20 -8.35
CA ASP A 405 -26.99 -24.94 -8.33
C ASP A 405 -27.47 -25.31 -6.91
N ARG A 406 -26.55 -25.32 -5.93
CA ARG A 406 -26.85 -25.60 -4.52
C ARG A 406 -27.56 -24.46 -3.79
N ARG A 407 -27.85 -23.34 -4.44
CA ARG A 407 -28.57 -22.20 -3.86
C ARG A 407 -29.85 -22.56 -3.13
N ARG A 408 -30.55 -23.62 -3.59
CA ARG A 408 -31.83 -24.10 -2.99
C ARG A 408 -31.60 -24.99 -1.77
N GLU A 409 -30.40 -25.49 -1.57
CA GLU A 409 -30.05 -26.45 -0.50
C GLU A 409 -29.34 -25.76 0.68
N VAL A 410 -28.91 -24.53 0.49
CA VAL A 410 -28.20 -23.73 1.52
C VAL A 410 -29.22 -23.18 2.51
N ASP A 411 -28.96 -23.40 3.80
CA ASP A 411 -29.75 -22.82 4.89
C ASP A 411 -29.57 -21.31 5.00
N GLU A 412 -30.45 -20.65 5.74
CA GLU A 412 -30.41 -19.20 5.93
C GLU A 412 -29.06 -18.74 6.49
N SER A 413 -28.45 -19.48 7.41
CA SER A 413 -27.16 -19.10 8.01
C SER A 413 -26.02 -19.17 7.00
N GLY A 414 -26.01 -20.16 6.13
CA GLY A 414 -25.07 -20.28 5.02
C GLY A 414 -25.22 -19.14 4.00
N TYR A 415 -26.47 -18.82 3.65
CA TYR A 415 -26.76 -17.71 2.75
C TYR A 415 -26.28 -16.36 3.31
N GLN A 416 -26.54 -16.10 4.60
CA GLN A 416 -26.11 -14.85 5.24
C GLN A 416 -24.59 -14.74 5.31
N ARG A 417 -23.85 -15.82 5.60
CA ARG A 417 -22.39 -15.84 5.55
C ARG A 417 -21.83 -15.46 4.17
N VAL A 418 -22.39 -16.05 3.10
CA VAL A 418 -22.00 -15.71 1.73
C VAL A 418 -22.29 -14.23 1.44
N ARG A 419 -23.49 -13.77 1.80
CA ARG A 419 -23.92 -12.40 1.58
C ARG A 419 -23.04 -11.38 2.32
N GLU A 420 -22.72 -11.62 3.58
CA GLU A 420 -21.82 -10.75 4.36
C GLU A 420 -20.41 -10.71 3.77
N ARG A 421 -19.90 -11.87 3.34
CA ARG A 421 -18.58 -11.97 2.69
C ARG A 421 -18.53 -11.19 1.39
N VAL A 422 -19.57 -11.31 0.55
CA VAL A 422 -19.71 -10.59 -0.73
C VAL A 422 -19.84 -9.09 -0.49
N ARG A 423 -20.73 -8.64 0.41
CA ARG A 423 -20.90 -7.23 0.72
C ARG A 423 -19.61 -6.60 1.23
N GLY A 424 -18.99 -7.23 2.22
CA GLY A 424 -17.72 -6.73 2.74
C GLY A 424 -16.60 -6.72 1.68
N TYR A 425 -16.68 -7.56 0.65
CA TYR A 425 -15.76 -7.53 -0.48
C TYR A 425 -16.09 -6.36 -1.44
N ILE A 426 -17.36 -6.20 -1.84
CA ILE A 426 -17.80 -5.11 -2.71
C ILE A 426 -17.46 -3.76 -2.07
N ASP A 427 -17.75 -3.56 -0.78
CA ASP A 427 -17.47 -2.31 -0.05
C ASP A 427 -15.97 -1.95 -0.11
N ARG A 428 -15.08 -2.93 0.09
CA ARG A 428 -13.62 -2.70 0.02
C ARG A 428 -13.10 -2.48 -1.39
N THR A 429 -13.78 -3.05 -2.39
CA THR A 429 -13.35 -3.03 -3.79
C THR A 429 -14.16 -2.07 -4.67
N THR A 430 -15.06 -1.29 -4.07
CA THR A 430 -15.79 -0.24 -4.78
C THR A 430 -14.80 0.76 -5.40
N GLY A 431 -14.92 0.96 -6.72
CA GLY A 431 -14.03 1.81 -7.52
C GLY A 431 -12.74 1.14 -8.00
N ILE A 432 -12.58 -0.14 -7.71
CA ILE A 432 -11.56 -0.98 -8.34
C ILE A 432 -12.18 -1.60 -9.60
N GLN A 433 -11.32 -2.00 -10.52
CA GLN A 433 -11.75 -2.59 -11.78
C GLN A 433 -12.60 -3.84 -11.59
N THR A 434 -13.64 -3.97 -12.41
CA THR A 434 -14.53 -5.13 -12.42
C THR A 434 -13.76 -6.44 -12.58
N LEU A 435 -12.70 -6.48 -13.39
CA LEU A 435 -11.91 -7.70 -13.58
C LEU A 435 -11.20 -8.14 -12.29
N VAL A 436 -10.65 -7.20 -11.50
CA VAL A 436 -10.05 -7.48 -10.20
C VAL A 436 -11.10 -7.96 -9.21
N GLN A 437 -12.31 -7.39 -9.27
CA GLN A 437 -13.43 -7.87 -8.46
C GLN A 437 -13.82 -9.30 -8.84
N MET A 438 -13.74 -9.68 -10.12
CA MET A 438 -14.02 -11.04 -10.56
C MET A 438 -12.92 -12.03 -10.17
N LEU A 439 -11.63 -11.61 -10.11
CA LEU A 439 -10.58 -12.44 -9.52
C LEU A 439 -10.90 -12.82 -8.07
N GLY A 440 -11.29 -11.86 -7.25
CA GLY A 440 -11.71 -12.15 -5.88
C GLY A 440 -13.02 -12.97 -5.81
N LEU A 441 -13.89 -12.86 -6.81
CA LEU A 441 -15.05 -13.77 -6.93
C LEU A 441 -14.61 -15.21 -7.17
N VAL A 442 -13.64 -15.45 -8.07
CA VAL A 442 -13.06 -16.79 -8.31
C VAL A 442 -12.51 -17.38 -7.00
N GLU A 443 -11.78 -16.58 -6.22
CA GLU A 443 -11.27 -17.00 -4.91
C GLU A 443 -12.42 -17.37 -3.94
N MET A 444 -13.45 -16.54 -3.86
CA MET A 444 -14.62 -16.81 -2.99
C MET A 444 -15.39 -18.05 -3.44
N VAL A 445 -15.56 -18.29 -4.74
CA VAL A 445 -16.21 -19.51 -5.25
C VAL A 445 -15.44 -20.76 -4.82
N ARG A 446 -14.09 -20.70 -4.87
CA ARG A 446 -13.21 -21.79 -4.39
C ARG A 446 -13.26 -21.93 -2.86
N GLU A 447 -13.26 -20.83 -2.12
CA GLU A 447 -13.33 -20.76 -0.65
C GLU A 447 -14.60 -21.48 -0.13
N PHE A 448 -15.75 -21.20 -0.71
CA PHE A 448 -17.03 -21.80 -0.28
C PHE A 448 -17.28 -23.22 -0.82
N GLY A 449 -16.62 -23.63 -1.89
CA GLY A 449 -16.64 -24.99 -2.41
C GLY A 449 -18.04 -25.53 -2.81
N SER A 450 -19.00 -24.63 -3.09
CA SER A 450 -20.37 -25.01 -3.47
C SER A 450 -20.49 -25.37 -4.95
N VAL A 451 -19.52 -24.95 -5.78
CA VAL A 451 -19.47 -25.18 -7.22
C VAL A 451 -18.38 -26.22 -7.53
N PRO A 452 -18.66 -27.26 -8.36
CA PRO A 452 -17.63 -28.18 -8.83
C PRO A 452 -16.48 -27.45 -9.53
N VAL A 453 -15.23 -27.89 -9.31
CA VAL A 453 -14.04 -27.20 -9.79
C VAL A 453 -14.04 -26.98 -11.31
N GLU A 454 -14.56 -27.98 -12.05
CA GLU A 454 -14.70 -27.95 -13.52
C GLU A 454 -15.75 -26.96 -14.04
N GLN A 455 -16.61 -26.44 -13.18
CA GLN A 455 -17.66 -25.46 -13.50
C GLN A 455 -17.30 -24.04 -13.05
N ILE A 456 -16.17 -23.88 -12.33
CA ILE A 456 -15.70 -22.56 -11.91
C ILE A 456 -15.19 -21.81 -13.13
N LEU A 457 -15.82 -20.68 -13.43
CA LEU A 457 -15.35 -19.77 -14.48
C LEU A 457 -14.08 -19.05 -14.03
N ASP A 458 -13.30 -18.60 -14.98
CA ASP A 458 -12.23 -17.62 -14.72
C ASP A 458 -12.83 -16.21 -14.52
N GLU A 459 -11.98 -15.27 -14.24
CA GLU A 459 -12.37 -13.87 -14.02
C GLU A 459 -13.05 -13.23 -15.23
N HIS A 460 -12.71 -13.64 -16.43
CA HIS A 460 -13.31 -13.16 -17.67
C HIS A 460 -14.72 -13.72 -17.85
N GLY A 461 -14.91 -15.00 -17.60
CA GLY A 461 -16.23 -15.64 -17.66
C GLY A 461 -17.22 -15.04 -16.65
N TYR A 462 -16.79 -14.77 -15.42
CA TYR A 462 -17.64 -14.08 -14.44
C TYR A 462 -17.89 -12.62 -14.81
N LYS A 463 -16.92 -11.92 -15.42
CA LYS A 463 -17.11 -10.56 -15.95
C LYS A 463 -18.18 -10.54 -17.05
N GLU A 464 -18.17 -11.50 -17.96
CA GLU A 464 -19.20 -11.61 -18.99
C GLU A 464 -20.61 -11.82 -18.40
N VAL A 465 -20.75 -12.67 -17.38
CA VAL A 465 -22.01 -12.88 -16.68
C VAL A 465 -22.52 -11.56 -16.07
N TYR A 466 -21.64 -10.85 -15.38
CA TYR A 466 -21.97 -9.56 -14.78
C TYR A 466 -22.33 -8.51 -15.84
N ASN A 467 -21.52 -8.35 -16.87
CA ASN A 467 -21.74 -7.35 -17.93
C ASN A 467 -23.07 -7.56 -18.62
N ARG A 468 -23.46 -8.80 -18.90
CA ARG A 468 -24.77 -9.11 -19.52
C ARG A 468 -25.93 -8.58 -18.70
N GLU A 469 -25.93 -8.80 -17.39
CA GLU A 469 -27.01 -8.33 -16.52
C GLU A 469 -27.00 -6.81 -16.34
N LEU A 470 -25.81 -6.18 -16.33
CA LEU A 470 -25.70 -4.74 -16.27
C LEU A 470 -26.19 -4.07 -17.55
N LEU A 471 -25.82 -4.59 -18.72
CA LEU A 471 -26.25 -4.08 -20.02
C LEU A 471 -27.76 -4.18 -20.23
N GLU A 472 -28.42 -5.25 -19.78
CA GLU A 472 -29.88 -5.32 -19.81
C GLU A 472 -30.56 -4.16 -19.05
N ARG A 473 -29.94 -3.68 -17.97
CA ARG A 473 -30.42 -2.53 -17.20
C ARG A 473 -30.18 -1.22 -17.95
N VAL A 474 -29.01 -1.06 -18.56
CA VAL A 474 -28.63 0.11 -19.36
C VAL A 474 -29.54 0.22 -20.58
N ASP A 475 -29.76 -0.85 -21.32
CA ASP A 475 -30.62 -0.87 -22.51
C ASP A 475 -32.07 -0.46 -22.19
N LYS A 476 -32.62 -0.94 -21.07
CA LYS A 476 -33.96 -0.49 -20.60
C LYS A 476 -34.01 1.01 -20.32
N ARG A 477 -32.93 1.63 -19.80
CA ARG A 477 -32.84 3.07 -19.58
C ARG A 477 -32.72 3.83 -20.90
N ILE A 478 -31.92 3.33 -21.82
CA ILE A 478 -31.77 3.88 -23.17
C ILE A 478 -33.10 3.86 -23.92
N ASP A 479 -33.85 2.76 -23.84
CA ASP A 479 -35.15 2.65 -24.48
C ASP A 479 -36.16 3.66 -23.93
N LYS A 480 -36.13 3.94 -22.63
CA LYS A 480 -36.97 4.99 -22.02
C LYS A 480 -36.63 6.40 -22.52
N ILE A 481 -35.33 6.68 -22.79
CA ILE A 481 -34.92 7.93 -23.43
C ILE A 481 -35.42 7.99 -24.88
N ARG A 482 -35.24 6.92 -25.64
CA ARG A 482 -35.67 6.84 -27.04
C ARG A 482 -37.18 6.97 -27.21
N THR A 483 -37.95 6.44 -26.29
CA THR A 483 -39.42 6.54 -26.29
C THR A 483 -39.94 7.88 -25.74
N GLY A 484 -39.08 8.75 -25.20
CA GLY A 484 -39.46 10.01 -24.59
C GLY A 484 -40.12 9.86 -23.22
N GLU A 485 -40.06 8.68 -22.58
CA GLU A 485 -40.52 8.46 -21.21
C GLU A 485 -39.62 9.19 -20.20
N LEU A 486 -38.30 9.23 -20.48
CA LEU A 486 -37.29 9.96 -19.70
C LEU A 486 -36.43 10.82 -20.64
N GLU A 487 -35.81 11.84 -20.08
CA GLU A 487 -34.90 12.71 -20.82
C GLU A 487 -33.43 12.34 -20.58
N ALA A 488 -32.54 12.68 -21.49
CA ALA A 488 -31.09 12.43 -21.34
C ALA A 488 -30.52 13.07 -20.06
N VAL A 489 -31.06 14.23 -19.66
CA VAL A 489 -30.67 14.92 -18.41
C VAL A 489 -30.98 14.11 -17.15
N ASP A 490 -31.90 13.14 -17.24
CA ASP A 490 -32.24 12.25 -16.12
C ASP A 490 -31.14 11.23 -15.82
N PHE A 491 -30.20 11.06 -16.73
CA PHE A 491 -29.08 10.14 -16.60
C PHE A 491 -27.72 10.83 -16.68
N THR A 492 -27.65 12.12 -16.37
CA THR A 492 -26.39 12.86 -16.26
C THR A 492 -26.28 13.56 -14.92
N LEU A 493 -25.05 13.76 -14.45
CA LEU A 493 -24.81 14.56 -13.26
C LEU A 493 -25.24 16.02 -13.51
N LYS A 494 -25.71 16.66 -12.44
CA LYS A 494 -26.21 18.01 -12.48
C LYS A 494 -25.21 18.98 -13.11
N LYS A 495 -25.64 19.64 -14.20
CA LYS A 495 -24.85 20.61 -14.97
C LYS A 495 -23.59 20.08 -15.65
N ALA A 496 -23.38 18.75 -15.74
CA ALA A 496 -22.19 18.16 -16.39
C ALA A 496 -22.09 18.58 -17.86
N ILE A 497 -23.18 18.47 -18.64
CA ILE A 497 -23.18 18.83 -20.07
C ILE A 497 -22.95 20.34 -20.27
N ASP A 498 -23.53 21.17 -19.41
CA ASP A 498 -23.33 22.63 -19.51
C ASP A 498 -21.87 23.01 -19.22
N PHE A 499 -21.24 22.33 -18.27
CA PHE A 499 -19.82 22.51 -17.95
C PHE A 499 -18.91 22.07 -19.12
N LEU A 500 -19.17 20.90 -19.72
CA LEU A 500 -18.46 20.45 -20.92
C LEU A 500 -18.55 21.46 -22.07
N ARG A 501 -19.75 21.97 -22.33
CA ARG A 501 -19.98 22.99 -23.36
C ARG A 501 -19.16 24.25 -23.09
N THR A 502 -19.16 24.71 -21.84
CA THR A 502 -18.39 25.92 -21.45
C THR A 502 -16.90 25.74 -21.64
N LEU A 503 -16.35 24.56 -21.31
CA LEU A 503 -14.93 24.26 -21.55
C LEU A 503 -14.62 24.21 -23.06
N HIS A 504 -15.49 23.58 -23.85
CA HIS A 504 -15.34 23.50 -25.30
C HIS A 504 -15.36 24.90 -25.94
N GLU A 505 -16.31 25.78 -25.54
CA GLU A 505 -16.40 27.18 -25.99
C GLU A 505 -15.18 28.02 -25.60
N ARG A 506 -14.48 27.67 -24.52
CA ARG A 506 -13.20 28.28 -24.09
C ARG A 506 -11.99 27.72 -24.87
N GLY A 507 -12.19 26.80 -25.81
CA GLY A 507 -11.13 26.21 -26.61
C GLY A 507 -10.32 25.12 -25.90
N VAL A 508 -10.83 24.57 -24.79
CA VAL A 508 -10.22 23.43 -24.12
C VAL A 508 -10.54 22.16 -24.92
N ARG A 509 -9.52 21.38 -25.23
CA ARG A 509 -9.69 20.09 -25.91
C ARG A 509 -10.20 19.04 -24.94
N LEU A 510 -11.36 18.46 -25.24
CA LEU A 510 -12.04 17.50 -24.40
C LEU A 510 -11.74 16.06 -24.85
N TYR A 511 -11.51 15.18 -23.88
CA TYR A 511 -11.27 13.73 -24.04
C TYR A 511 -12.21 13.00 -23.10
N LEU A 512 -12.89 11.96 -23.60
CA LEU A 512 -13.67 11.03 -22.78
C LEU A 512 -12.87 9.74 -22.63
N ALA A 513 -12.64 9.30 -21.39
CA ALA A 513 -11.91 8.09 -21.08
C ALA A 513 -12.77 7.18 -20.20
N SER A 514 -13.13 5.99 -20.67
CA SER A 514 -13.96 5.03 -19.94
C SER A 514 -13.32 3.65 -19.87
N GLY A 515 -13.60 2.92 -18.80
CA GLY A 515 -13.30 1.48 -18.69
C GLY A 515 -14.33 0.59 -19.38
N THR A 516 -15.41 1.19 -19.89
CA THR A 516 -16.46 0.55 -20.70
C THR A 516 -15.97 0.28 -22.11
N ASP A 517 -16.52 -0.75 -22.76
CA ASP A 517 -16.17 -1.09 -24.14
C ASP A 517 -16.41 0.10 -25.09
N GLN A 518 -15.52 0.30 -26.04
CA GLN A 518 -15.48 1.46 -26.95
C GLN A 518 -16.83 1.74 -27.63
N GLU A 519 -17.49 0.73 -28.15
CA GLU A 519 -18.77 0.87 -28.86
C GLU A 519 -19.90 1.32 -27.91
N ASP A 520 -19.91 0.81 -26.69
CA ASP A 520 -20.91 1.14 -25.69
C ASP A 520 -20.77 2.59 -25.23
N VAL A 521 -19.56 3.04 -24.89
CA VAL A 521 -19.35 4.42 -24.41
C VAL A 521 -19.68 5.45 -25.49
N VAL A 522 -19.37 5.18 -26.75
CA VAL A 522 -19.76 6.04 -27.87
C VAL A 522 -21.27 6.11 -28.00
N ARG A 523 -21.96 4.95 -28.01
CA ARG A 523 -23.43 4.85 -28.07
C ARG A 523 -24.10 5.61 -26.93
N GLU A 524 -23.60 5.47 -25.72
CA GLU A 524 -24.15 6.12 -24.52
C GLU A 524 -23.94 7.64 -24.59
N ALA A 525 -22.78 8.12 -24.98
CA ALA A 525 -22.47 9.53 -25.15
C ALA A 525 -23.34 10.20 -26.24
N GLU A 526 -23.63 9.49 -27.36
CA GLU A 526 -24.53 9.96 -28.42
C GLU A 526 -25.96 10.11 -27.92
N ILE A 527 -26.49 9.09 -27.22
CA ILE A 527 -27.86 9.10 -26.70
C ILE A 527 -28.04 10.18 -25.63
N LEU A 528 -27.05 10.42 -24.81
CA LEU A 528 -27.06 11.49 -23.81
C LEU A 528 -26.74 12.88 -24.37
N GLY A 529 -26.36 12.98 -25.66
CA GLY A 529 -26.26 14.23 -26.41
C GLY A 529 -24.98 15.04 -26.19
N TYR A 530 -23.91 14.45 -25.66
CA TYR A 530 -22.65 15.16 -25.45
C TYR A 530 -21.47 14.65 -26.31
N ALA A 531 -21.64 13.57 -27.09
CA ALA A 531 -20.58 13.00 -27.92
C ALA A 531 -19.89 14.02 -28.84
N GLY A 532 -20.67 14.93 -29.43
CA GLY A 532 -20.17 15.98 -30.35
C GLY A 532 -19.17 16.94 -29.71
N LEU A 533 -19.23 17.16 -28.38
CA LEU A 533 -18.30 18.06 -27.67
C LEU A 533 -16.86 17.49 -27.61
N PHE A 534 -16.72 16.20 -27.76
CA PHE A 534 -15.42 15.52 -27.75
C PHE A 534 -14.78 15.42 -29.13
N GLU A 535 -15.47 15.78 -30.22
CA GLU A 535 -14.93 15.78 -31.60
C GLU A 535 -14.24 14.47 -31.99
N GLY A 536 -14.83 13.33 -31.62
CA GLY A 536 -14.30 12.00 -31.87
C GLY A 536 -13.26 11.51 -30.86
N ARG A 537 -12.86 12.31 -29.87
CA ARG A 537 -11.91 11.93 -28.82
C ARG A 537 -12.63 11.21 -27.66
N ILE A 538 -13.32 10.11 -27.97
CA ILE A 538 -14.00 9.22 -27.04
C ILE A 538 -13.26 7.88 -27.04
N TYR A 539 -12.74 7.50 -25.90
CA TYR A 539 -11.90 6.32 -25.72
C TYR A 539 -12.50 5.37 -24.69
N GLY A 540 -12.77 4.15 -25.10
CA GLY A 540 -13.20 3.04 -24.27
C GLY A 540 -12.19 1.89 -24.31
N ALA A 541 -12.50 0.80 -23.61
CA ALA A 541 -11.72 -0.42 -23.67
C ALA A 541 -11.79 -1.05 -25.06
N ILE A 542 -10.65 -1.46 -25.63
CA ILE A 542 -10.55 -2.15 -26.92
C ILE A 542 -9.85 -3.49 -26.74
N GLY A 543 -10.51 -4.58 -27.15
CA GLY A 543 -9.93 -5.93 -27.20
C GLY A 543 -9.80 -6.60 -25.83
N ASP A 544 -9.15 -7.77 -25.85
CA ASP A 544 -8.97 -8.64 -24.67
C ASP A 544 -7.80 -8.12 -23.80
N ILE A 545 -8.02 -6.99 -23.10
CA ILE A 545 -6.99 -6.40 -22.24
C ILE A 545 -7.03 -7.12 -20.90
N LYS A 546 -6.06 -8.01 -20.68
CA LYS A 546 -5.94 -8.81 -19.44
C LYS A 546 -5.64 -7.98 -18.18
N HIS A 547 -5.20 -6.72 -18.31
CA HIS A 547 -4.81 -5.86 -17.19
C HIS A 547 -5.26 -4.41 -17.42
N GLU A 548 -6.03 -3.86 -16.50
CA GLU A 548 -6.42 -2.45 -16.31
C GLU A 548 -6.76 -1.66 -17.61
N PRO A 549 -7.86 -1.97 -18.30
CA PRO A 549 -8.18 -1.30 -19.57
C PRO A 549 -8.29 0.23 -19.44
N LYS A 550 -8.91 0.75 -18.38
CA LYS A 550 -9.06 2.19 -18.14
C LYS A 550 -7.70 2.90 -17.95
N ARG A 551 -6.77 2.24 -17.24
CA ARG A 551 -5.42 2.79 -17.05
C ARG A 551 -4.70 2.93 -18.39
N LYS A 552 -4.71 1.89 -19.23
CA LYS A 552 -4.09 1.93 -20.56
C LYS A 552 -4.70 2.99 -21.47
N VAL A 553 -6.02 3.15 -21.43
CA VAL A 553 -6.72 4.23 -22.16
C VAL A 553 -6.20 5.59 -21.70
N LEU A 554 -6.14 5.83 -20.39
CA LEU A 554 -5.63 7.09 -19.84
C LEU A 554 -4.15 7.31 -20.15
N GLU A 555 -3.32 6.28 -20.05
CA GLU A 555 -1.89 6.34 -20.40
C GLU A 555 -1.69 6.71 -21.85
N SER A 556 -2.47 6.11 -22.77
CA SER A 556 -2.42 6.44 -24.20
C SER A 556 -2.84 7.89 -24.45
N ILE A 557 -3.98 8.33 -23.90
CA ILE A 557 -4.43 9.72 -24.06
C ILE A 557 -3.38 10.70 -23.52
N LEU A 558 -2.86 10.44 -22.31
CA LEU A 558 -1.89 11.32 -21.66
C LEU A 558 -0.50 11.30 -22.34
N ALA A 559 -0.15 10.22 -23.05
CA ALA A 559 1.07 10.14 -23.86
C ALA A 559 0.92 10.92 -25.18
N ASP A 560 -0.27 10.92 -25.75
CA ASP A 560 -0.56 11.60 -27.03
C ASP A 560 -0.81 13.12 -26.87
N ILE A 561 -1.06 13.60 -25.65
CA ILE A 561 -1.22 15.02 -25.35
C ILE A 561 0.15 15.69 -25.34
N ASP A 562 0.40 16.57 -26.32
CA ASP A 562 1.58 17.44 -26.36
C ASP A 562 1.27 18.76 -25.66
N LEU A 563 1.86 18.93 -24.46
CA LEU A 563 1.70 20.14 -23.64
C LEU A 563 2.84 21.12 -23.93
N GLY A 564 2.49 22.33 -24.31
CA GLY A 564 3.41 23.46 -24.42
C GLY A 564 3.96 23.90 -23.05
N GLU A 565 5.00 24.72 -23.06
CA GLU A 565 5.56 25.30 -21.83
C GLU A 565 4.49 26.11 -21.08
N GLY A 566 4.29 25.81 -19.81
CA GLY A 566 3.26 26.45 -18.97
C GLY A 566 1.84 25.93 -19.16
N GLU A 567 1.63 24.90 -19.98
CA GLU A 567 0.32 24.25 -20.15
C GLU A 567 0.14 23.07 -19.19
N GLN A 568 -1.12 22.72 -18.92
CA GLN A 568 -1.50 21.64 -18.04
C GLN A 568 -2.77 20.93 -18.52
N VAL A 569 -2.83 19.61 -18.29
CA VAL A 569 -4.05 18.82 -18.41
C VAL A 569 -4.80 18.82 -17.08
N VAL A 570 -6.15 18.88 -17.15
CA VAL A 570 -7.02 18.61 -16.02
C VAL A 570 -7.81 17.33 -16.25
N THR A 571 -7.98 16.52 -15.22
CA THR A 571 -8.82 15.32 -15.31
C THR A 571 -9.94 15.38 -14.29
N PHE A 572 -11.16 15.03 -14.71
CA PHE A 572 -12.34 14.90 -13.89
C PHE A 572 -12.74 13.43 -13.82
N GLY A 573 -12.85 12.88 -12.62
CA GLY A 573 -13.22 11.48 -12.46
C GLY A 573 -13.75 11.16 -11.08
N ASP A 574 -14.53 10.08 -10.98
CA ASP A 574 -15.11 9.58 -9.72
C ASP A 574 -14.38 8.35 -9.17
N GLY A 575 -13.39 7.85 -9.89
CA GLY A 575 -12.55 6.72 -9.52
C GLY A 575 -11.11 7.12 -9.17
N PRO A 576 -10.35 6.21 -8.52
CA PRO A 576 -8.97 6.47 -8.15
C PRO A 576 -7.99 6.44 -9.34
N VAL A 577 -8.27 5.68 -10.40
CA VAL A 577 -7.35 5.43 -11.51
C VAL A 577 -7.02 6.71 -12.27
N GLU A 578 -8.03 7.47 -12.66
CA GLU A 578 -7.87 8.74 -13.39
C GLU A 578 -7.14 9.79 -12.56
N ILE A 579 -7.41 9.84 -11.26
CA ILE A 579 -6.73 10.75 -10.33
C ILE A 579 -5.23 10.42 -10.25
N GLN A 580 -4.90 9.15 -10.08
CA GLN A 580 -3.52 8.67 -9.94
C GLN A 580 -2.71 8.86 -11.23
N GLU A 581 -3.27 8.49 -12.39
CA GLU A 581 -2.58 8.60 -13.68
C GLU A 581 -2.31 10.07 -14.06
N THR A 582 -3.26 10.95 -13.76
CA THR A 582 -3.07 12.40 -13.94
C THR A 582 -1.96 12.94 -13.04
N ARG A 583 -1.96 12.53 -11.76
CA ARG A 583 -0.96 12.95 -10.79
C ARG A 583 0.45 12.50 -11.15
N LYS A 584 0.61 11.28 -11.67
CA LYS A 584 1.91 10.76 -12.15
C LYS A 584 2.55 11.68 -13.19
N ARG A 585 1.73 12.37 -13.97
CA ARG A 585 2.16 13.29 -15.06
C ARG A 585 2.06 14.78 -14.70
N ASN A 586 1.97 15.10 -13.39
CA ASN A 586 1.84 16.48 -12.89
C ASN A 586 0.63 17.24 -13.47
N GLY A 587 -0.42 16.55 -13.90
CA GLY A 587 -1.70 17.11 -14.26
C GLY A 587 -2.49 17.55 -13.03
N LEU A 588 -3.56 18.33 -13.22
CA LEU A 588 -4.50 18.73 -12.19
C LEU A 588 -5.62 17.68 -12.11
N SER A 589 -5.90 17.15 -10.92
CA SER A 589 -6.94 16.15 -10.71
C SER A 589 -8.11 16.68 -9.91
N VAL A 590 -9.32 16.56 -10.47
CA VAL A 590 -10.59 16.96 -9.86
C VAL A 590 -11.42 15.70 -9.60
N GLY A 591 -11.57 15.34 -8.35
CA GLY A 591 -12.40 14.22 -7.94
C GLY A 591 -13.88 14.62 -7.93
N VAL A 592 -14.71 13.90 -8.69
CA VAL A 592 -16.17 14.11 -8.76
C VAL A 592 -16.83 13.16 -7.76
N ALA A 593 -17.08 13.65 -6.56
CA ALA A 593 -17.63 12.87 -5.46
C ALA A 593 -19.16 12.98 -5.38
N SER A 594 -19.85 12.73 -6.49
CA SER A 594 -21.29 12.88 -6.58
C SER A 594 -22.07 11.70 -6.01
N ASP A 595 -23.23 11.99 -5.42
CA ASP A 595 -24.29 10.99 -5.19
C ASP A 595 -24.99 10.71 -6.53
N GLU A 596 -24.69 9.57 -7.14
CA GLU A 596 -25.22 9.18 -8.45
C GLU A 596 -26.74 8.95 -8.47
N VAL A 597 -27.32 8.54 -7.35
CA VAL A 597 -28.77 8.33 -7.24
C VAL A 597 -29.52 9.65 -7.34
N ARG A 598 -29.02 10.66 -6.65
CA ARG A 598 -29.56 12.02 -6.70
C ARG A 598 -29.08 12.80 -7.92
N ARG A 599 -27.90 12.40 -8.46
CA ARG A 599 -27.18 13.09 -9.54
C ARG A 599 -26.60 14.45 -9.12
N TYR A 600 -26.57 14.74 -7.83
CA TYR A 600 -25.97 15.93 -7.24
C TYR A 600 -25.68 15.72 -5.74
N GLY A 601 -24.82 16.58 -5.20
CA GLY A 601 -24.45 16.59 -3.80
C GLY A 601 -23.33 15.59 -3.47
N LEU A 602 -22.69 15.77 -2.33
CA LEU A 602 -21.49 15.05 -1.93
C LEU A 602 -21.80 13.62 -1.47
N ASN A 603 -21.11 12.66 -2.06
CA ASN A 603 -20.98 11.30 -1.54
C ASN A 603 -19.71 11.20 -0.66
N PRO A 604 -19.83 11.02 0.67
CA PRO A 604 -18.68 11.05 1.57
C PRO A 604 -17.71 9.87 1.36
N VAL A 605 -18.19 8.72 0.89
CA VAL A 605 -17.34 7.55 0.61
C VAL A 605 -16.47 7.80 -0.62
N LYS A 606 -17.08 8.31 -1.71
CA LYS A 606 -16.33 8.73 -2.90
C LYS A 606 -15.32 9.84 -2.57
N ARG A 607 -15.74 10.86 -1.78
CA ARG A 607 -14.83 11.92 -1.33
C ARG A 607 -13.58 11.36 -0.68
N SER A 608 -13.73 10.49 0.32
CA SER A 608 -12.60 9.91 1.04
C SER A 608 -11.67 9.15 0.10
N ARG A 609 -12.22 8.31 -0.77
CA ARG A 609 -11.49 7.51 -1.75
C ARG A 609 -10.70 8.38 -2.75
N LEU A 610 -11.30 9.44 -3.26
CA LEU A 610 -10.67 10.35 -4.22
C LEU A 610 -9.56 11.19 -3.57
N ILE A 611 -9.74 11.61 -2.32
CA ILE A 611 -8.69 12.27 -1.54
C ILE A 611 -7.51 11.32 -1.33
N GLU A 612 -7.78 10.07 -0.96
CA GLU A 612 -6.73 9.06 -0.78
C GLU A 612 -6.02 8.72 -2.09
N ALA A 613 -6.71 8.77 -3.23
CA ALA A 613 -6.11 8.64 -4.55
C ALA A 613 -5.22 9.83 -4.94
N GLY A 614 -5.32 10.96 -4.23
CA GLY A 614 -4.50 12.15 -4.42
C GLY A 614 -5.15 13.24 -5.26
N ALA A 615 -6.48 13.35 -5.27
CA ALA A 615 -7.17 14.45 -5.91
C ALA A 615 -6.70 15.82 -5.37
N ASP A 616 -6.55 16.79 -6.25
CA ASP A 616 -6.19 18.16 -5.87
C ASP A 616 -7.44 18.96 -5.43
N LEU A 617 -8.56 18.69 -6.08
CA LEU A 617 -9.86 19.28 -5.78
C LEU A 617 -10.92 18.19 -5.67
N ILE A 618 -11.96 18.42 -4.87
CA ILE A 618 -13.18 17.60 -4.83
C ILE A 618 -14.39 18.47 -5.14
N VAL A 619 -15.22 18.00 -6.05
CA VAL A 619 -16.51 18.63 -6.38
C VAL A 619 -17.66 17.64 -6.14
N PRO A 620 -18.81 18.07 -5.61
CA PRO A 620 -19.96 17.19 -5.45
C PRO A 620 -20.68 16.94 -6.79
N ASP A 621 -20.69 17.93 -7.68
CA ASP A 621 -21.26 17.93 -9.02
C ASP A 621 -20.81 19.20 -9.77
N PHE A 622 -21.40 19.50 -10.93
CA PHE A 622 -21.04 20.67 -11.73
C PHE A 622 -21.99 21.87 -11.55
N SER A 623 -22.86 21.89 -10.53
CA SER A 623 -23.81 22.99 -10.31
C SER A 623 -23.12 24.32 -10.01
N GLN A 624 -21.89 24.29 -9.50
CA GLN A 624 -21.09 25.48 -9.17
C GLN A 624 -20.05 25.81 -10.26
N THR A 625 -20.42 25.61 -11.53
CA THR A 625 -19.58 25.84 -12.72
C THR A 625 -18.80 27.16 -12.65
N GLY A 626 -19.45 28.28 -12.31
CA GLY A 626 -18.81 29.60 -12.23
C GLY A 626 -17.62 29.60 -11.26
N LYS A 627 -17.80 29.08 -10.05
CA LYS A 627 -16.75 29.00 -9.04
C LYS A 627 -15.61 28.03 -9.42
N LEU A 628 -15.97 26.94 -10.07
CA LEU A 628 -14.99 25.99 -10.58
C LEU A 628 -14.15 26.61 -11.70
N LEU A 629 -14.77 27.35 -12.62
CA LEU A 629 -14.06 28.06 -13.69
C LEU A 629 -13.16 29.19 -13.16
N GLU A 630 -13.59 29.98 -12.17
CA GLU A 630 -12.76 30.96 -11.48
C GLU A 630 -11.48 30.33 -10.91
N LEU A 631 -11.60 29.12 -10.35
CA LEU A 631 -10.48 28.40 -9.76
C LEU A 631 -9.54 27.79 -10.82
N LEU A 632 -10.11 27.27 -11.91
CA LEU A 632 -9.33 26.61 -12.96
C LEU A 632 -8.67 27.60 -13.95
N PHE A 633 -9.25 28.79 -14.13
CA PHE A 633 -8.83 29.81 -15.10
C PHE A 633 -8.70 31.21 -14.46
N PRO A 634 -7.81 31.38 -13.45
CA PRO A 634 -7.75 32.60 -12.65
C PRO A 634 -7.39 33.87 -13.45
N ASP A 635 -6.73 33.75 -14.61
CA ASP A 635 -6.20 34.87 -15.39
C ASP A 635 -7.13 35.33 -16.55
N GLN A 636 -8.33 34.77 -16.70
CA GLN A 636 -9.23 35.06 -17.82
C GLN A 636 -10.43 35.97 -17.47
N GLU A 637 -10.50 36.50 -16.26
CA GLU A 637 -11.47 37.54 -15.85
C GLU A 637 -10.77 38.90 -15.76
N GLY A 638 -10.47 39.49 -16.91
CA GLY A 638 -9.99 40.86 -17.08
C GLY A 638 -10.77 41.57 -18.18
#